data_881b44a4f923fe3af6b45b8e5073483d
#
_entry.id   881b44a4f923fe3af6b45b8e5073483d
#
_cell.length_a   1.000
_cell.length_b   1.000
_cell.length_c   1.000
_cell.angle_alpha   90.00
_cell.angle_beta   90.00
_cell.angle_gamma   90.00
#
_symmetry.space_group_name_H-M   'P 1'
#
loop_
_entity.id
_entity.type
_entity.pdbx_description
1 polymer ?
#
loop_
_entity_poly.entity_id
_entity_poly.type
_entity_poly.pdbx_seq_one_letter_code
_entity_poly.pdbx_strand_id
1 'polypeptide(L)'
;MIQYNYMLNWSEGDQGFWDKLEKVMQTLVMRPASKQANAIFIQLSFSQMPKDEAVKVREKIRSFLPRAVVAGITETLFSPQLGSYVQLNCTFFQNSKLRLMEYAGIPDDFARLGVEFGQKVAAMPDARAAMVLGTTDGNFDKFLEGFVCGNENVVVFGSVTGTVKDIGTGSSIITGALLGESNDKYYLVGSELMSRGIVVVVFCGESLGVRADYVLGWKPIGKEMVITETMGPNVISMLDGMPAVDIYRHYLKVKPDENFVYNIAEFPLAIEREGCLIARVPPGFDEEGRIFFNGNVNVGERVRLTYAVREDFLHETELASEKMSQFAPDGLFIVACGTRSLFLQGEEHWETRYYQRFANQLSSCSGTGEIYCYQGQGGLLNCALIAVGFREGGNKSALSFYDEPETEPENTRMLLSTRMAAFLDVITQELEQSNRELRELAVKNEEASIAKYKFLANVRREIATPLKTVIRLERKIRKETTEEKIREYSRECHLAGEKVYGILGRIFDFLEMEAGDLDANEAEYRVSTLLQDLHNEIMDEVIEKGLEMVTELPPDIPSVLYGDELRIRQILVNLLNNAVRFTEKGSIHLKVTMEKIGPADVLLHFSVKDTGVGITPENFAEVQKVLSLSDDRPQNRLNEMGLGLNVTQRLLKLFGSELHMETELGKGTTCSFDLRQRVLNWFPMKQKNAPALRDDADRKPPITEEELAETWEALREIAAGQDMDSLDYMLETLDDYRLPEREAALLLELQTAAKENNWELIAKLVQ
;
A
#
# COMPACT_ATOMS: atom_id res chain seq x y z
N MET A 1 15.67 37.31 -29.08
CA MET A 1 15.54 37.67 -27.64
C MET A 1 16.91 38.08 -27.12
N ILE A 2 17.01 39.05 -26.20
CA ILE A 2 18.27 39.49 -25.57
C ILE A 2 18.00 39.72 -24.08
N GLN A 3 18.91 39.28 -23.22
CA GLN A 3 18.84 39.51 -21.76
C GLN A 3 19.98 40.39 -21.30
N TYR A 4 19.72 41.20 -20.25
CA TYR A 4 20.70 41.97 -19.50
C TYR A 4 20.39 41.83 -18.01
N ASN A 5 21.44 41.63 -17.22
CA ASN A 5 21.36 41.42 -15.79
C ASN A 5 22.18 42.47 -15.05
N TYR A 6 21.58 43.07 -13.98
CA TYR A 6 22.21 44.07 -13.15
C TYR A 6 21.92 43.78 -11.67
N MET A 7 22.95 43.79 -10.88
CA MET A 7 22.84 43.71 -9.42
C MET A 7 23.27 45.03 -8.81
N LEU A 8 22.44 45.65 -8.01
CA LEU A 8 22.67 46.93 -7.36
C LEU A 8 22.56 46.77 -5.86
N ASN A 9 23.66 46.94 -5.15
CA ASN A 9 23.65 46.94 -3.70
C ASN A 9 22.90 48.19 -3.20
N TRP A 10 22.07 47.98 -2.16
CA TRP A 10 21.26 49.03 -1.56
C TRP A 10 21.59 49.17 -0.08
N SER A 11 21.53 50.43 0.41
CA SER A 11 21.50 50.74 1.82
C SER A 11 20.57 51.96 2.06
N GLU A 12 20.01 52.05 3.25
CA GLU A 12 19.11 53.12 3.59
C GLU A 12 19.80 54.48 3.46
N GLY A 13 19.15 55.43 2.73
CA GLY A 13 19.68 56.75 2.47
C GLY A 13 20.83 56.84 1.43
N ASP A 14 21.15 55.75 0.73
CA ASP A 14 22.22 55.71 -0.29
C ASP A 14 21.80 56.37 -1.61
N GLN A 15 22.14 57.63 -1.79
CA GLN A 15 21.93 58.33 -3.07
C GLN A 15 22.69 57.67 -4.22
N GLY A 16 23.83 57.06 -3.96
CA GLY A 16 24.64 56.37 -4.96
C GLY A 16 23.91 55.18 -5.63
N PHE A 17 23.01 54.49 -4.88
CA PHE A 17 22.14 53.46 -5.44
C PHE A 17 21.18 54.07 -6.51
N TRP A 18 20.51 55.18 -6.20
CA TRP A 18 19.58 55.83 -7.12
C TRP A 18 20.25 56.35 -8.38
N ASP A 19 21.43 56.91 -8.26
CA ASP A 19 22.24 57.39 -9.38
C ASP A 19 22.67 56.22 -10.29
N LYS A 20 23.07 55.05 -9.70
CA LYS A 20 23.40 53.84 -10.46
C LYS A 20 22.16 53.27 -11.16
N LEU A 21 21.00 53.20 -10.45
CA LEU A 21 19.76 52.69 -11.05
C LEU A 21 19.37 53.57 -12.26
N GLU A 22 19.41 54.90 -12.11
CA GLU A 22 19.10 55.83 -13.17
C GLU A 22 20.03 55.63 -14.40
N LYS A 23 21.34 55.48 -14.16
CA LYS A 23 22.33 55.23 -15.23
C LYS A 23 22.08 53.92 -15.95
N VAL A 24 21.70 52.85 -15.18
CA VAL A 24 21.29 51.55 -15.75
C VAL A 24 20.08 51.70 -16.65
N MET A 25 19.04 52.43 -16.17
CA MET A 25 17.82 52.63 -16.94
C MET A 25 18.06 53.48 -18.20
N GLN A 26 18.86 54.56 -18.13
CA GLN A 26 19.28 55.32 -19.30
C GLN A 26 20.02 54.46 -20.31
N THR A 27 20.93 53.59 -19.83
CA THR A 27 21.67 52.67 -20.69
C THR A 27 20.72 51.68 -21.39
N LEU A 28 19.79 51.07 -20.65
CA LEU A 28 18.80 50.14 -21.21
C LEU A 28 17.91 50.78 -22.31
N VAL A 29 17.43 51.97 -22.08
CA VAL A 29 16.58 52.72 -23.07
C VAL A 29 17.37 52.97 -24.35
N MET A 30 18.65 53.28 -24.26
CA MET A 30 19.52 53.54 -25.41
C MET A 30 19.91 52.30 -26.22
N ARG A 31 19.80 51.14 -25.65
CA ARG A 31 20.13 49.85 -26.32
C ARG A 31 19.27 49.62 -27.54
N PRO A 32 19.85 49.11 -28.65
CA PRO A 32 19.10 48.76 -29.88
C PRO A 32 17.97 47.72 -29.54
N ALA A 33 18.27 46.76 -28.68
CA ALA A 33 17.32 45.75 -28.24
C ALA A 33 16.01 46.37 -27.64
N SER A 34 16.13 47.44 -26.86
CA SER A 34 14.99 48.14 -26.29
C SER A 34 14.09 48.79 -27.32
N LYS A 35 14.70 49.35 -28.39
CA LYS A 35 13.96 50.04 -29.47
C LYS A 35 13.29 49.07 -30.43
N GLN A 36 13.84 47.85 -30.57
CA GLN A 36 13.36 46.81 -31.49
C GLN A 36 12.45 45.79 -30.82
N ALA A 37 12.37 45.81 -29.49
CA ALA A 37 11.57 44.84 -28.74
C ALA A 37 10.09 45.03 -28.99
N ASN A 38 9.40 43.94 -29.29
CA ASN A 38 7.94 43.85 -29.30
C ASN A 38 7.38 43.80 -27.87
N ALA A 39 8.11 43.10 -26.94
CA ALA A 39 7.78 43.07 -25.53
C ALA A 39 9.05 43.17 -24.66
N ILE A 40 8.91 43.79 -23.51
CA ILE A 40 9.99 43.94 -22.52
C ILE A 40 9.50 43.32 -21.19
N PHE A 41 10.28 42.39 -20.66
CA PHE A 41 10.07 41.82 -19.35
C PHE A 41 11.18 42.28 -18.40
N ILE A 42 10.80 42.79 -17.25
CA ILE A 42 11.74 43.13 -16.18
C ILE A 42 11.35 42.31 -14.96
N GLN A 43 12.18 41.33 -14.66
CA GLN A 43 12.08 40.57 -13.42
C GLN A 43 12.89 41.28 -12.34
N LEU A 44 12.26 41.50 -11.20
CA LEU A 44 12.88 42.11 -10.04
C LEU A 44 13.03 41.12 -8.91
N SER A 45 14.21 41.07 -8.34
CA SER A 45 14.49 40.33 -7.12
C SER A 45 15.03 41.29 -6.06
N PHE A 46 14.45 41.25 -4.86
CA PHE A 46 14.83 42.14 -3.78
C PHE A 46 15.35 41.32 -2.59
N SER A 47 16.53 41.69 -2.10
CA SER A 47 17.05 41.19 -0.83
C SER A 47 16.98 42.28 0.23
N GLN A 48 16.23 42.04 1.30
CA GLN A 48 16.14 42.90 2.49
C GLN A 48 15.78 44.38 2.26
N MET A 49 15.19 44.71 1.10
CA MET A 49 14.76 46.08 0.81
C MET A 49 13.36 46.30 1.39
N PRO A 50 13.10 47.49 2.09
CA PRO A 50 11.78 47.82 2.52
C PRO A 50 10.81 48.03 1.35
N LYS A 51 9.52 47.67 1.55
CA LYS A 51 8.47 47.75 0.54
C LYS A 51 8.35 49.13 -0.11
N ASP A 52 8.40 50.22 0.71
CA ASP A 52 8.29 51.58 0.24
C ASP A 52 9.45 51.97 -0.70
N GLU A 53 10.65 51.46 -0.45
CA GLU A 53 11.79 51.70 -1.33
C GLU A 53 11.64 50.88 -2.63
N ALA A 54 11.15 49.65 -2.54
CA ALA A 54 10.87 48.85 -3.73
C ALA A 54 9.78 49.46 -4.63
N VAL A 55 8.77 50.12 -4.07
CA VAL A 55 7.80 50.90 -4.83
C VAL A 55 8.49 52.00 -5.65
N LYS A 56 9.42 52.76 -5.05
CA LYS A 56 10.18 53.81 -5.75
C LYS A 56 11.04 53.20 -6.86
N VAL A 57 11.68 52.07 -6.65
CA VAL A 57 12.48 51.34 -7.67
C VAL A 57 11.57 51.01 -8.87
N ARG A 58 10.43 50.40 -8.60
CA ARG A 58 9.47 50.01 -9.66
C ARG A 58 8.96 51.22 -10.43
N GLU A 59 8.58 52.32 -9.74
CA GLU A 59 8.11 53.56 -10.36
C GLU A 59 9.21 54.19 -11.23
N LYS A 60 10.45 54.21 -10.73
CA LYS A 60 11.59 54.70 -11.50
C LYS A 60 11.78 53.89 -12.79
N ILE A 61 11.70 52.54 -12.71
CA ILE A 61 11.81 51.65 -13.90
C ILE A 61 10.70 51.98 -14.90
N ARG A 62 9.44 52.10 -14.42
CA ARG A 62 8.29 52.42 -15.30
C ARG A 62 8.37 53.79 -15.94
N SER A 63 9.00 54.76 -15.29
CA SER A 63 9.20 56.10 -15.87
C SER A 63 10.11 56.02 -17.09
N PHE A 64 11.09 55.10 -17.16
CA PHE A 64 11.99 54.90 -18.29
C PHE A 64 11.46 53.94 -19.37
N LEU A 65 10.76 52.90 -18.93
CA LEU A 65 10.25 51.80 -19.77
C LEU A 65 8.76 51.55 -19.53
N PRO A 66 7.86 52.48 -19.89
CA PRO A 66 6.42 52.41 -19.55
C PRO A 66 5.68 51.22 -20.18
N ARG A 67 6.25 50.59 -21.23
CA ARG A 67 5.71 49.39 -21.91
C ARG A 67 6.19 48.09 -21.31
N ALA A 68 7.12 48.12 -20.37
CA ALA A 68 7.67 46.92 -19.77
C ALA A 68 6.64 46.24 -18.84
N VAL A 69 6.50 44.94 -18.94
CA VAL A 69 5.88 44.10 -17.92
C VAL A 69 6.92 43.94 -16.82
N VAL A 70 6.57 44.39 -15.62
CA VAL A 70 7.44 44.32 -14.45
C VAL A 70 6.81 43.32 -13.48
N ALA A 71 7.52 42.26 -13.14
CA ALA A 71 7.12 41.32 -12.11
C ALA A 71 8.32 40.98 -11.23
N GLY A 72 8.10 40.63 -9.98
CA GLY A 72 9.20 40.35 -9.09
C GLY A 72 8.79 39.82 -7.73
N ILE A 73 9.79 39.46 -6.97
CA ILE A 73 9.65 38.75 -5.70
C ILE A 73 10.73 39.21 -4.73
N THR A 74 10.44 39.23 -3.45
CA THR A 74 11.47 39.30 -2.42
C THR A 74 12.15 37.95 -2.30
N GLU A 75 13.46 37.93 -2.43
CA GLU A 75 14.23 36.68 -2.32
C GLU A 75 14.34 36.22 -0.87
N THR A 76 14.30 34.92 -0.70
CA THR A 76 14.59 34.26 0.57
C THR A 76 16.02 33.76 0.52
N LEU A 77 16.93 34.55 1.02
CA LEU A 77 18.37 34.21 1.09
C LEU A 77 18.73 33.77 2.51
N PHE A 78 19.39 32.65 2.62
CA PHE A 78 19.92 32.13 3.88
C PHE A 78 21.37 32.58 4.14
N SER A 79 21.96 33.42 3.26
CA SER A 79 23.31 33.93 3.45
C SER A 79 23.33 35.40 3.91
N PRO A 80 23.71 35.68 5.17
CA PRO A 80 23.84 37.05 5.69
C PRO A 80 24.93 37.88 4.98
N GLN A 81 25.81 37.24 4.21
CA GLN A 81 26.99 37.89 3.64
C GLN A 81 26.68 38.75 2.39
N LEU A 82 25.53 38.50 1.71
CA LEU A 82 25.21 39.19 0.46
C LEU A 82 24.65 40.62 0.65
N GLY A 83 24.24 41.01 1.88
CA GLY A 83 23.68 42.33 2.14
C GLY A 83 22.34 42.59 1.44
N SER A 84 21.93 43.87 1.44
CA SER A 84 20.71 44.30 0.74
C SER A 84 21.03 44.67 -0.71
N TYR A 85 20.25 44.14 -1.65
CA TYR A 85 20.42 44.42 -3.07
C TYR A 85 19.09 44.38 -3.85
N VAL A 86 19.13 44.93 -5.05
CA VAL A 86 18.12 44.78 -6.08
C VAL A 86 18.78 44.16 -7.32
N GLN A 87 18.19 43.05 -7.78
CA GLN A 87 18.57 42.47 -9.06
C GLN A 87 17.53 42.81 -10.11
N LEU A 88 17.99 43.35 -11.24
CA LEU A 88 17.18 43.66 -12.42
C LEU A 88 17.54 42.73 -13.55
N ASN A 89 16.64 41.88 -13.94
CA ASN A 89 16.80 40.99 -15.09
C ASN A 89 15.89 41.50 -16.21
N CYS A 90 16.49 42.08 -17.24
CA CYS A 90 15.77 42.72 -18.33
C CYS A 90 15.82 41.85 -19.59
N THR A 91 14.69 41.37 -20.06
CA THR A 91 14.55 40.51 -21.22
C THR A 91 13.76 41.24 -22.31
N PHE A 92 14.36 41.37 -23.48
CA PHE A 92 13.81 42.01 -24.66
C PHE A 92 13.41 40.95 -25.70
N PHE A 93 12.11 40.84 -25.97
CA PHE A 93 11.53 39.92 -26.93
C PHE A 93 11.28 40.65 -28.27
N GLN A 94 11.67 40.03 -29.36
CA GLN A 94 11.49 40.61 -30.72
C GLN A 94 10.16 40.19 -31.33
N ASN A 95 9.75 38.93 -31.16
CA ASN A 95 8.59 38.33 -31.82
C ASN A 95 7.49 37.89 -30.84
N SER A 96 7.80 37.84 -29.57
CA SER A 96 6.87 37.36 -28.52
C SER A 96 6.07 38.48 -27.88
N LYS A 97 5.03 38.14 -27.17
CA LYS A 97 4.15 39.03 -26.40
C LYS A 97 4.10 38.55 -24.95
N LEU A 98 3.78 39.47 -24.07
CA LEU A 98 3.61 39.19 -22.63
C LEU A 98 2.20 39.56 -22.17
N ARG A 99 1.67 38.78 -21.25
CA ARG A 99 0.42 39.06 -20.55
C ARG A 99 0.63 38.96 -19.05
N LEU A 100 0.18 39.95 -18.32
CA LEU A 100 0.23 39.97 -16.86
C LEU A 100 -1.17 39.69 -16.32
N MET A 101 -1.27 38.80 -15.36
CA MET A 101 -2.47 38.49 -14.57
C MET A 101 -2.10 38.55 -13.11
N GLU A 102 -2.96 39.12 -12.28
CA GLU A 102 -2.65 39.36 -10.89
C GLU A 102 -3.88 39.15 -10.02
N TYR A 103 -3.63 38.72 -8.80
CA TYR A 103 -4.61 38.66 -7.73
C TYR A 103 -3.96 39.20 -6.44
N ALA A 104 -4.52 40.24 -5.88
CA ALA A 104 -4.04 40.81 -4.62
C ALA A 104 -4.83 40.23 -3.44
N GLY A 105 -4.13 39.81 -2.41
CA GLY A 105 -4.71 39.17 -1.23
C GLY A 105 -4.62 37.64 -1.24
N ILE A 106 -5.27 37.01 -0.27
CA ILE A 106 -5.39 35.54 -0.17
C ILE A 106 -6.73 35.17 -0.82
N PRO A 107 -6.73 34.27 -1.82
CA PRO A 107 -7.98 33.79 -2.42
C PRO A 107 -8.80 32.98 -1.42
N ASP A 108 -10.11 33.13 -1.44
CA ASP A 108 -11.04 32.29 -0.69
C ASP A 108 -10.99 30.81 -1.16
N ASP A 109 -10.72 30.62 -2.46
CA ASP A 109 -10.59 29.31 -3.11
C ASP A 109 -9.46 29.35 -4.15
N PHE A 110 -8.33 28.75 -3.80
CA PHE A 110 -7.15 28.65 -4.65
C PHE A 110 -7.38 27.80 -5.91
N ALA A 111 -8.13 26.70 -5.80
CA ALA A 111 -8.42 25.83 -6.95
C ALA A 111 -9.26 26.58 -7.99
N ARG A 112 -10.29 27.30 -7.53
CA ARG A 112 -11.16 28.10 -8.40
C ARG A 112 -10.38 29.22 -9.10
N LEU A 113 -9.52 29.94 -8.36
CA LEU A 113 -8.67 30.97 -8.96
C LEU A 113 -7.69 30.38 -9.98
N GLY A 114 -7.13 29.20 -9.68
CA GLY A 114 -6.28 28.45 -10.61
C GLY A 114 -7.01 28.14 -11.90
N VAL A 115 -8.21 27.58 -11.82
CA VAL A 115 -9.05 27.29 -12.99
C VAL A 115 -9.37 28.57 -13.79
N GLU A 116 -9.71 29.67 -13.12
CA GLU A 116 -9.99 30.94 -13.79
C GLU A 116 -8.77 31.45 -14.58
N PHE A 117 -7.58 31.41 -13.96
CA PHE A 117 -6.35 31.83 -14.63
C PHE A 117 -5.95 30.87 -15.73
N GLY A 118 -6.09 29.56 -15.49
CA GLY A 118 -5.84 28.52 -16.47
C GLY A 118 -6.71 28.66 -17.73
N GLN A 119 -8.00 28.94 -17.58
CA GLN A 119 -8.91 29.19 -18.71
C GLN A 119 -8.50 30.43 -19.51
N LYS A 120 -8.03 31.49 -18.86
CA LYS A 120 -7.50 32.68 -19.55
C LYS A 120 -6.26 32.34 -20.36
N VAL A 121 -5.37 31.45 -19.87
CA VAL A 121 -4.19 30.99 -20.58
C VAL A 121 -4.58 30.06 -21.73
N ALA A 122 -5.49 29.12 -21.53
CA ALA A 122 -6.00 28.23 -22.57
C ALA A 122 -6.67 29.00 -23.75
N ALA A 123 -7.23 30.16 -23.47
CA ALA A 123 -7.75 31.07 -24.51
C ALA A 123 -6.66 31.77 -25.34
N MET A 124 -5.37 31.58 -25.01
CA MET A 124 -4.21 32.12 -25.73
C MET A 124 -3.50 31.00 -26.51
N PRO A 125 -3.81 30.76 -27.79
CA PRO A 125 -3.29 29.60 -28.53
C PRO A 125 -1.77 29.66 -28.76
N ASP A 126 -1.17 30.83 -28.61
CA ASP A 126 0.25 31.08 -28.71
C ASP A 126 0.98 31.13 -27.37
N ALA A 127 0.31 30.82 -26.24
CA ALA A 127 0.95 30.67 -24.95
C ALA A 127 1.93 29.48 -24.94
N ARG A 128 3.15 29.70 -24.43
CA ARG A 128 4.23 28.70 -24.36
C ARG A 128 4.75 28.48 -22.95
N ALA A 129 4.77 29.54 -22.15
CA ALA A 129 5.19 29.43 -20.76
C ALA A 129 4.40 30.42 -19.88
N ALA A 130 4.32 30.15 -18.58
CA ALA A 130 3.77 31.02 -17.56
C ALA A 130 4.72 31.04 -16.35
N MET A 131 5.22 32.23 -16.00
CA MET A 131 5.93 32.44 -14.75
C MET A 131 4.92 32.79 -13.67
N VAL A 132 4.89 32.02 -12.57
CA VAL A 132 4.01 32.20 -11.43
C VAL A 132 4.83 32.64 -10.22
N LEU A 133 4.51 33.78 -9.66
CA LEU A 133 5.11 34.29 -8.43
C LEU A 133 4.00 34.40 -7.38
N GLY A 134 4.27 33.96 -6.15
CA GLY A 134 3.27 33.94 -5.11
C GLY A 134 3.82 34.15 -3.71
N THR A 135 2.91 34.29 -2.73
CA THR A 135 3.26 34.29 -1.32
C THR A 135 2.91 32.95 -0.68
N THR A 136 3.66 32.56 0.37
CA THR A 136 3.52 31.23 1.03
C THR A 136 2.24 31.06 1.83
N ASP A 137 1.41 32.10 1.95
CA ASP A 137 0.19 32.12 2.79
C ASP A 137 -0.96 31.29 2.19
N GLY A 138 -0.71 30.39 1.24
CA GLY A 138 -1.79 29.75 0.55
C GLY A 138 -1.53 28.33 0.08
N ASN A 139 -2.60 27.69 -0.35
CA ASN A 139 -2.58 26.37 -0.94
C ASN A 139 -2.21 26.43 -2.42
N PHE A 140 -0.93 26.67 -2.70
CA PHE A 140 -0.41 26.81 -4.06
C PHE A 140 -0.55 25.53 -4.89
N ASP A 141 -0.44 24.33 -4.29
CA ASP A 141 -0.66 23.08 -5.02
C ASP A 141 -2.08 23.07 -5.64
N LYS A 142 -3.11 23.51 -4.89
CA LYS A 142 -4.48 23.60 -5.42
C LYS A 142 -4.64 24.66 -6.52
N PHE A 143 -3.94 25.78 -6.40
CA PHE A 143 -3.90 26.77 -7.48
C PHE A 143 -3.28 26.16 -8.73
N LEU A 144 -2.14 25.48 -8.61
CA LEU A 144 -1.44 24.86 -9.73
C LEU A 144 -2.26 23.75 -10.39
N GLU A 145 -2.88 22.85 -9.59
CA GLU A 145 -3.79 21.83 -10.10
C GLU A 145 -4.88 22.43 -11.02
N GLY A 146 -5.53 23.50 -10.57
CA GLY A 146 -6.53 24.22 -11.37
C GLY A 146 -5.94 24.93 -12.59
N PHE A 147 -4.76 25.55 -12.45
CA PHE A 147 -4.10 26.34 -13.48
C PHE A 147 -3.60 25.49 -14.66
N VAL A 148 -3.03 24.32 -14.39
CA VAL A 148 -2.49 23.44 -15.42
C VAL A 148 -3.56 22.60 -16.13
N CYS A 149 -4.75 22.49 -15.56
CA CYS A 149 -5.84 21.76 -16.17
C CYS A 149 -6.23 22.35 -17.52
N GLY A 150 -6.00 21.59 -18.60
CA GLY A 150 -6.19 22.05 -19.99
C GLY A 150 -5.05 22.88 -20.56
N ASN A 151 -3.92 23.00 -19.82
CA ASN A 151 -2.72 23.72 -20.24
C ASN A 151 -1.44 22.87 -20.12
N GLU A 152 -1.54 21.56 -20.29
CA GLU A 152 -0.43 20.61 -20.07
C GLU A 152 0.79 20.90 -20.98
N ASN A 153 0.58 21.58 -22.09
CA ASN A 153 1.64 21.96 -23.04
C ASN A 153 2.29 23.34 -22.74
N VAL A 154 1.80 24.06 -21.72
CA VAL A 154 2.39 25.32 -21.28
C VAL A 154 3.35 25.01 -20.13
N VAL A 155 4.61 25.44 -20.28
CA VAL A 155 5.60 25.30 -19.19
C VAL A 155 5.26 26.29 -18.08
N VAL A 156 4.92 25.80 -16.90
CA VAL A 156 4.66 26.63 -15.73
C VAL A 156 5.87 26.56 -14.81
N PHE A 157 6.41 27.75 -14.46
CA PHE A 157 7.60 27.87 -13.61
C PHE A 157 7.50 29.11 -12.75
N GLY A 158 8.25 29.18 -11.68
CA GLY A 158 8.28 30.35 -10.82
C GLY A 158 8.65 30.04 -9.38
N SER A 159 8.25 30.91 -8.48
CA SER A 159 8.62 30.80 -7.07
C SER A 159 7.57 31.41 -6.13
N VAL A 160 7.57 30.94 -4.90
CA VAL A 160 6.84 31.54 -3.79
C VAL A 160 7.79 32.16 -2.77
N THR A 161 7.34 33.23 -2.11
CA THR A 161 8.10 33.92 -1.06
C THR A 161 7.25 34.11 0.20
N GLY A 162 7.87 34.26 1.35
CA GLY A 162 7.20 34.52 2.62
C GLY A 162 7.65 33.60 3.75
N THR A 163 7.01 33.76 4.90
CA THR A 163 7.22 32.93 6.08
C THR A 163 5.94 32.21 6.47
N VAL A 164 6.08 31.07 7.16
CA VAL A 164 4.97 30.19 7.57
C VAL A 164 4.15 30.72 8.73
N LYS A 165 4.43 31.94 9.26
CA LYS A 165 3.82 32.48 10.49
C LYS A 165 2.30 32.62 10.46
N ASP A 166 1.66 32.64 9.29
CA ASP A 166 0.23 32.96 9.15
C ASP A 166 -0.68 31.76 8.78
N ILE A 167 -0.31 30.53 9.10
CA ILE A 167 -1.13 29.34 8.77
C ILE A 167 -2.29 29.15 9.75
N GLY A 168 -2.83 30.18 10.35
CA GLY A 168 -4.15 30.14 11.02
C GLY A 168 -4.36 29.13 12.15
N THR A 169 -3.29 28.52 12.67
CA THR A 169 -3.39 27.43 13.66
C THR A 169 -3.51 27.92 15.10
N GLY A 170 -3.34 29.21 15.35
CA GLY A 170 -3.36 29.78 16.72
C GLY A 170 -2.21 29.34 17.63
N SER A 171 -1.34 28.47 17.17
CA SER A 171 -0.16 27.98 17.90
C SER A 171 1.07 28.83 17.59
N SER A 172 1.95 29.04 18.57
CA SER A 172 3.23 29.70 18.36
C SER A 172 4.15 28.79 17.52
N ILE A 173 4.39 29.16 16.27
CA ILE A 173 5.31 28.43 15.39
C ILE A 173 6.72 28.84 15.74
N ILE A 174 7.54 27.85 16.11
CA ILE A 174 8.97 28.04 16.32
C ILE A 174 9.65 27.96 14.95
N THR A 175 9.89 29.12 14.35
CA THR A 175 10.68 29.23 13.12
C THR A 175 12.14 29.35 13.51
N GLY A 176 13.04 28.68 12.76
CA GLY A 176 14.48 28.90 12.99
C GLY A 176 14.87 30.36 12.82
N ALA A 177 15.94 30.78 13.48
CA ALA A 177 16.50 32.14 13.45
C ALA A 177 16.75 32.70 12.02
N LEU A 178 16.74 31.82 11.02
CA LEU A 178 16.97 32.14 9.61
C LEU A 178 15.82 32.91 8.92
N LEU A 179 14.57 32.78 9.38
CA LEU A 179 13.40 33.29 8.65
C LEU A 179 12.87 34.65 9.16
N GLY A 180 13.56 35.31 10.05
CA GLY A 180 13.22 36.67 10.52
C GLY A 180 11.81 36.85 11.11
N GLU A 181 11.62 37.85 11.95
CA GLU A 181 10.40 37.98 12.76
C GLU A 181 9.21 38.72 12.11
N SER A 182 9.30 39.24 10.87
CA SER A 182 8.27 40.14 10.30
C SER A 182 7.87 39.76 8.87
N ASN A 183 6.58 39.57 8.63
CA ASN A 183 5.96 39.37 7.30
C ASN A 183 6.04 40.61 6.40
N ASP A 184 6.32 41.80 6.94
CA ASP A 184 6.41 43.05 6.16
C ASP A 184 7.63 43.09 5.23
N LYS A 185 8.54 42.14 5.35
CA LYS A 185 9.75 42.02 4.51
C LYS A 185 9.50 41.28 3.18
N TYR A 186 8.40 40.58 3.05
CA TYR A 186 8.12 39.77 1.86
C TYR A 186 7.00 40.40 1.05
N TYR A 187 7.21 40.59 -0.23
CA TYR A 187 6.23 41.16 -1.14
C TYR A 187 6.47 40.70 -2.59
N LEU A 188 5.42 40.77 -3.37
CA LEU A 188 5.43 40.57 -4.82
C LEU A 188 5.37 41.92 -5.53
N VAL A 189 5.95 41.97 -6.70
CA VAL A 189 5.89 43.09 -7.62
C VAL A 189 5.09 42.69 -8.85
N GLY A 190 4.10 43.46 -9.14
CA GLY A 190 3.28 43.38 -10.35
C GLY A 190 2.91 44.77 -10.83
N SER A 191 1.64 45.03 -11.20
CA SER A 191 1.14 46.37 -11.45
C SER A 191 1.23 47.23 -10.20
N GLU A 192 1.14 46.63 -9.03
CA GLU A 192 1.41 47.25 -7.72
C GLU A 192 2.27 46.30 -6.87
N LEU A 193 2.83 46.76 -5.74
CA LEU A 193 3.49 45.90 -4.75
C LEU A 193 2.47 45.33 -3.80
N MET A 194 2.44 44.01 -3.71
CA MET A 194 1.50 43.26 -2.90
C MET A 194 2.22 42.48 -1.78
N SER A 195 1.80 42.65 -0.54
CA SER A 195 2.31 41.86 0.58
C SER A 195 1.80 40.41 0.49
N ARG A 196 0.64 40.20 -0.14
CA ARG A 196 0.02 38.88 -0.37
C ARG A 196 -0.60 38.85 -1.75
N GLY A 197 -0.49 37.76 -2.47
CA GLY A 197 -1.09 37.62 -3.79
C GLY A 197 -0.42 36.61 -4.71
N ILE A 198 -0.84 36.67 -5.96
CA ILE A 198 -0.35 35.86 -7.05
C ILE A 198 -0.11 36.77 -8.27
N VAL A 199 1.05 36.65 -8.90
CA VAL A 199 1.41 37.32 -10.14
C VAL A 199 1.75 36.26 -11.18
N VAL A 200 1.11 36.31 -12.34
CA VAL A 200 1.37 35.40 -13.47
C VAL A 200 1.76 36.18 -14.70
N VAL A 201 2.91 35.89 -15.25
CA VAL A 201 3.39 36.45 -16.52
C VAL A 201 3.35 35.35 -17.57
N VAL A 202 2.49 35.50 -18.58
CA VAL A 202 2.35 34.56 -19.69
C VAL A 202 3.20 34.99 -20.87
N PHE A 203 4.04 34.09 -21.37
CA PHE A 203 4.90 34.29 -22.52
C PHE A 203 4.24 33.65 -23.76
N CYS A 204 3.89 34.48 -24.71
CA CYS A 204 3.13 34.11 -25.91
C CYS A 204 3.97 34.35 -27.20
N GLY A 205 3.90 33.41 -28.09
CA GLY A 205 4.55 33.55 -29.42
C GLY A 205 4.56 32.22 -30.19
N GLU A 206 4.12 32.23 -31.46
CA GLU A 206 4.09 31.02 -32.29
C GLU A 206 5.48 30.44 -32.49
N SER A 207 6.51 31.29 -32.66
CA SER A 207 7.90 30.90 -32.83
C SER A 207 8.71 30.85 -31.55
N LEU A 208 8.04 30.99 -30.36
CA LEU A 208 8.69 30.90 -29.06
C LEU A 208 8.84 29.44 -28.64
N GLY A 209 10.08 28.92 -28.68
CA GLY A 209 10.44 27.64 -28.08
C GLY A 209 10.78 27.82 -26.63
N VAL A 210 10.32 26.88 -25.81
CA VAL A 210 10.59 26.82 -24.36
C VAL A 210 11.06 25.43 -24.01
N ARG A 211 12.10 25.34 -23.19
CA ARG A 211 12.54 24.12 -22.54
C ARG A 211 12.72 24.40 -21.06
N ALA A 212 12.21 23.51 -20.24
CA ALA A 212 12.40 23.57 -18.81
C ALA A 212 12.90 22.23 -18.28
N ASP A 213 13.84 22.29 -17.37
CA ASP A 213 14.34 21.14 -16.62
C ASP A 213 14.42 21.54 -15.14
N TYR A 214 14.27 20.57 -14.23
CA TYR A 214 14.51 20.78 -12.81
C TYR A 214 15.52 19.77 -12.26
N VAL A 215 16.27 20.21 -11.25
CA VAL A 215 17.27 19.41 -10.54
C VAL A 215 16.89 19.39 -9.08
N LEU A 216 16.73 18.21 -8.51
CA LEU A 216 16.42 18.05 -7.08
C LEU A 216 17.69 17.73 -6.28
N GLY A 217 18.45 16.71 -6.65
CA GLY A 217 19.73 16.31 -6.04
C GLY A 217 19.61 15.59 -4.69
N TRP A 218 18.40 15.42 -4.16
CA TRP A 218 18.11 14.76 -2.90
C TRP A 218 17.80 13.29 -3.09
N LYS A 219 18.45 12.41 -2.32
CA LYS A 219 18.27 10.95 -2.39
C LYS A 219 17.49 10.44 -1.17
N PRO A 220 16.42 9.66 -1.35
CA PRO A 220 15.70 9.08 -0.22
C PRO A 220 16.56 8.12 0.59
N ILE A 221 16.45 8.19 1.93
CA ILE A 221 17.17 7.33 2.87
C ILE A 221 16.23 6.79 3.95
N GLY A 222 16.56 5.62 4.45
CA GLY A 222 15.84 5.00 5.57
C GLY A 222 14.50 4.39 5.20
N LYS A 223 13.71 4.13 6.22
CA LYS A 223 12.39 3.49 6.11
C LYS A 223 11.38 4.44 5.47
N GLU A 224 10.53 3.89 4.62
CA GLU A 224 9.33 4.57 4.16
C GLU A 224 8.33 4.68 5.31
N MET A 225 7.77 5.87 5.50
CA MET A 225 6.82 6.21 6.56
C MET A 225 5.51 6.71 5.93
N VAL A 226 4.42 6.53 6.62
CA VAL A 226 3.09 6.98 6.16
C VAL A 226 2.66 8.20 6.97
N ILE A 227 2.15 9.23 6.28
CA ILE A 227 1.48 10.35 6.94
C ILE A 227 0.14 9.85 7.48
N THR A 228 0.04 9.70 8.80
CA THR A 228 -1.16 9.16 9.45
C THR A 228 -2.14 10.24 9.89
N GLU A 229 -1.67 11.48 10.11
CA GLU A 229 -2.52 12.60 10.49
C GLU A 229 -1.94 13.93 10.00
N THR A 230 -2.83 14.82 9.51
CA THR A 230 -2.50 16.18 9.10
C THR A 230 -3.44 17.18 9.76
N MET A 231 -2.95 18.40 10.00
CA MET A 231 -3.78 19.54 10.43
C MET A 231 -3.83 20.58 9.31
N GLY A 232 -4.79 20.42 8.40
CA GLY A 232 -4.83 21.21 7.17
C GLY A 232 -3.89 20.69 6.08
N PRO A 233 -3.75 21.41 4.97
CA PRO A 233 -3.10 20.90 3.76
C PRO A 233 -1.56 20.84 3.84
N ASN A 234 -0.94 21.53 4.76
CA ASN A 234 0.52 21.73 4.81
C ASN A 234 1.14 21.48 6.20
N VAL A 235 0.44 20.76 7.07
CA VAL A 235 0.92 20.43 8.42
C VAL A 235 0.83 18.93 8.66
N ILE A 236 1.95 18.30 8.94
CA ILE A 236 1.97 16.91 9.38
C ILE A 236 1.93 16.88 10.90
N SER A 237 0.89 16.25 11.45
CA SER A 237 0.78 15.98 12.88
C SER A 237 1.48 14.67 13.25
N MET A 238 1.20 13.60 12.50
CA MET A 238 1.69 12.25 12.80
C MET A 238 2.26 11.56 11.57
N LEU A 239 3.40 10.87 11.77
CA LEU A 239 4.03 9.95 10.83
C LEU A 239 4.14 8.57 11.48
N ASP A 240 3.64 7.53 10.83
CA ASP A 240 3.57 6.16 11.40
C ASP A 240 2.97 6.14 12.83
N GLY A 241 2.02 7.05 13.13
CA GLY A 241 1.39 7.17 14.46
C GLY A 241 2.27 7.85 15.54
N MET A 242 3.40 8.46 15.16
CA MET A 242 4.25 9.25 16.06
C MET A 242 4.18 10.74 15.70
N PRO A 243 4.34 11.67 16.65
CA PRO A 243 4.47 13.10 16.35
C PRO A 243 5.56 13.34 15.31
N ALA A 244 5.29 14.20 14.32
CA ALA A 244 6.18 14.37 13.17
C ALA A 244 7.60 14.83 13.57
N VAL A 245 7.72 15.69 14.59
CA VAL A 245 9.03 16.13 15.15
C VAL A 245 9.83 14.95 15.70
N ASP A 246 9.17 13.94 16.27
CA ASP A 246 9.87 12.81 16.89
C ASP A 246 10.58 11.92 15.87
N ILE A 247 10.17 11.95 14.61
CA ILE A 247 10.87 11.26 13.52
C ILE A 247 12.30 11.84 13.37
N TYR A 248 12.42 13.15 13.31
CA TYR A 248 13.73 13.79 13.23
C TYR A 248 14.55 13.58 14.50
N ARG A 249 13.89 13.61 15.67
CA ARG A 249 14.54 13.29 16.95
C ARG A 249 15.05 11.83 16.95
N HIS A 250 14.26 10.91 16.44
CA HIS A 250 14.62 9.48 16.39
C HIS A 250 15.83 9.23 15.47
N TYR A 251 15.74 9.69 14.21
CA TYR A 251 16.76 9.40 13.20
C TYR A 251 18.00 10.27 13.32
N LEU A 252 17.86 11.58 13.56
CA LEU A 252 18.96 12.55 13.53
C LEU A 252 19.43 12.95 14.93
N LYS A 253 18.74 12.53 15.99
CA LYS A 253 19.02 12.91 17.39
C LYS A 253 18.99 14.43 17.65
N VAL A 254 18.31 15.19 16.78
CA VAL A 254 18.14 16.63 16.95
C VAL A 254 17.06 16.94 17.99
N LYS A 255 17.27 18.04 18.74
CA LYS A 255 16.28 18.53 19.70
C LYS A 255 15.35 19.54 19.02
N PRO A 256 14.07 19.59 19.38
CA PRO A 256 13.13 20.61 18.89
C PRO A 256 13.39 21.94 19.64
N ASP A 257 14.44 22.65 19.27
CA ASP A 257 14.82 23.96 19.78
C ASP A 257 14.88 24.99 18.63
N GLU A 258 15.36 26.20 18.92
CA GLU A 258 15.51 27.27 17.93
C GLU A 258 16.41 26.92 16.73
N ASN A 259 17.28 25.92 16.86
CA ASN A 259 18.15 25.42 15.81
C ASN A 259 17.56 24.22 15.05
N PHE A 260 16.40 23.73 15.46
CA PHE A 260 15.79 22.54 14.88
C PHE A 260 15.67 22.62 13.36
N VAL A 261 15.05 23.69 12.85
CA VAL A 261 14.84 23.89 11.40
C VAL A 261 16.17 23.90 10.65
N TYR A 262 17.19 24.56 11.24
CA TYR A 262 18.53 24.60 10.66
C TYR A 262 19.17 23.21 10.57
N ASN A 263 19.05 22.43 11.64
CA ASN A 263 19.64 21.10 11.73
C ASN A 263 18.94 20.05 10.84
N ILE A 264 17.69 20.26 10.44
CA ILE A 264 16.93 19.33 9.59
C ILE A 264 16.80 19.79 8.13
N ALA A 265 17.23 21.01 7.81
CA ALA A 265 17.15 21.54 6.43
C ALA A 265 17.94 20.71 5.42
N GLU A 266 18.99 20.02 5.87
CA GLU A 266 19.80 19.08 5.05
C GLU A 266 19.11 17.70 4.88
N PHE A 267 17.95 17.48 5.51
CA PHE A 267 17.21 16.20 5.49
C PHE A 267 15.71 16.42 5.20
N PRO A 268 15.38 17.01 4.05
CA PRO A 268 13.96 17.16 3.65
C PRO A 268 13.26 15.82 3.58
N LEU A 269 11.92 15.85 3.71
CA LEU A 269 11.08 14.70 3.40
C LEU A 269 10.85 14.62 1.89
N ALA A 270 11.02 13.44 1.31
CA ALA A 270 10.65 13.17 -0.07
C ALA A 270 9.26 12.53 -0.13
N ILE A 271 8.43 13.01 -1.05
CA ILE A 271 7.10 12.49 -1.40
C ILE A 271 7.15 12.16 -2.88
N GLU A 272 6.68 10.98 -3.27
CA GLU A 272 6.55 10.63 -4.68
C GLU A 272 5.10 10.87 -5.14
N ARG A 273 4.92 11.72 -6.15
CA ARG A 273 3.64 12.02 -6.77
C ARG A 273 3.76 11.89 -8.29
N GLU A 274 2.94 11.03 -8.90
CA GLU A 274 2.87 10.85 -10.36
C GLU A 274 4.26 10.60 -11.01
N GLY A 275 5.13 9.85 -10.28
CA GLY A 275 6.50 9.57 -10.72
C GLY A 275 7.49 10.72 -10.57
N CYS A 276 7.09 11.83 -9.95
CA CYS A 276 7.97 12.94 -9.58
C CYS A 276 8.31 12.89 -8.08
N LEU A 277 9.58 12.96 -7.76
CA LEU A 277 10.04 13.15 -6.40
C LEU A 277 9.91 14.63 -6.02
N ILE A 278 9.19 14.91 -4.94
CA ILE A 278 8.98 16.25 -4.39
C ILE A 278 9.62 16.30 -3.00
N ALA A 279 10.51 17.24 -2.78
CA ALA A 279 11.06 17.47 -1.45
C ALA A 279 10.16 18.39 -0.62
N ARG A 280 10.16 18.21 0.70
CA ARG A 280 9.47 19.05 1.66
C ARG A 280 10.41 19.41 2.80
N VAL A 281 10.86 20.66 2.81
CA VAL A 281 11.68 21.22 3.91
C VAL A 281 10.73 21.86 4.92
N PRO A 282 10.82 21.49 6.20
CA PRO A 282 10.00 22.12 7.21
C PRO A 282 10.58 23.49 7.60
N PRO A 283 9.84 24.59 7.38
CA PRO A 283 10.25 25.91 7.85
C PRO A 283 9.99 26.15 9.34
N GLY A 284 9.23 25.28 10.00
CA GLY A 284 8.93 25.41 11.42
C GLY A 284 8.18 24.22 11.99
N PHE A 285 8.01 24.26 13.30
CA PHE A 285 7.25 23.29 14.10
C PHE A 285 6.56 24.01 15.26
N ASP A 286 5.65 23.33 15.95
CA ASP A 286 4.98 23.86 17.14
C ASP A 286 5.22 23.01 18.39
N GLU A 287 4.64 23.46 19.52
CA GLU A 287 4.80 22.81 20.82
C GLU A 287 4.16 21.42 20.88
N GLU A 288 3.17 21.14 20.02
CA GLU A 288 2.52 19.83 19.89
C GLU A 288 3.35 18.84 19.04
N GLY A 289 4.47 19.29 18.48
CA GLY A 289 5.35 18.47 17.65
C GLY A 289 4.87 18.28 16.21
N ARG A 290 3.96 19.15 15.74
CA ARG A 290 3.53 19.21 14.35
C ARG A 290 4.55 19.97 13.52
N ILE A 291 4.76 19.53 12.29
CA ILE A 291 5.71 20.15 11.36
C ILE A 291 4.95 20.82 10.23
N PHE A 292 5.36 22.04 9.90
CA PHE A 292 4.78 22.88 8.85
C PHE A 292 5.60 22.79 7.57
N PHE A 293 4.93 22.94 6.41
CA PHE A 293 5.56 22.88 5.09
C PHE A 293 5.04 23.99 4.17
N ASN A 294 5.82 24.38 3.18
CA ASN A 294 5.43 25.35 2.16
C ASN A 294 4.61 24.72 1.01
N GLY A 295 4.32 23.44 1.06
CA GLY A 295 3.50 22.75 0.08
C GLY A 295 2.61 21.70 0.73
N ASN A 296 1.66 21.19 -0.03
CA ASN A 296 0.68 20.25 0.48
C ASN A 296 1.29 18.92 0.90
N VAL A 297 0.68 18.34 1.93
CA VAL A 297 0.92 17.01 2.47
C VAL A 297 -0.44 16.37 2.75
N ASN A 298 -0.62 15.09 2.38
CA ASN A 298 -1.90 14.43 2.51
C ASN A 298 -1.80 13.17 3.37
N VAL A 299 -2.85 12.87 4.13
CA VAL A 299 -2.95 11.60 4.86
C VAL A 299 -2.89 10.42 3.89
N GLY A 300 -2.11 9.39 4.24
CA GLY A 300 -1.88 8.21 3.41
C GLY A 300 -0.70 8.35 2.44
N GLU A 301 -0.13 9.56 2.24
CA GLU A 301 1.10 9.69 1.47
C GLU A 301 2.28 9.02 2.16
N ARG A 302 3.16 8.45 1.35
CA ARG A 302 4.39 7.81 1.79
C ARG A 302 5.54 8.80 1.67
N VAL A 303 6.31 8.90 2.72
CA VAL A 303 7.44 9.83 2.82
C VAL A 303 8.70 9.12 3.28
N ARG A 304 9.85 9.66 2.85
CA ARG A 304 11.16 9.25 3.33
C ARG A 304 11.99 10.47 3.71
N LEU A 305 12.87 10.32 4.70
CA LEU A 305 13.94 11.28 4.87
C LEU A 305 14.85 11.25 3.63
N THR A 306 15.47 12.36 3.34
CA THR A 306 16.47 12.44 2.27
C THR A 306 17.80 12.96 2.77
N TYR A 307 18.83 12.75 1.99
CA TYR A 307 20.14 13.35 2.15
C TYR A 307 20.65 13.79 0.78
N ALA A 308 21.66 14.64 0.76
CA ALA A 308 22.33 15.01 -0.46
C ALA A 308 23.84 14.91 -0.31
N VAL A 309 24.51 14.62 -1.42
CA VAL A 309 25.96 14.68 -1.56
C VAL A 309 26.26 15.85 -2.48
N ARG A 310 27.16 16.74 -2.07
CA ARG A 310 27.47 17.97 -2.81
C ARG A 310 27.89 17.69 -4.27
N GLU A 311 28.76 16.72 -4.44
CA GLU A 311 29.28 16.33 -5.75
C GLU A 311 28.17 15.85 -6.70
N ASP A 312 27.23 15.02 -6.18
CA ASP A 312 26.08 14.55 -6.94
C ASP A 312 25.16 15.71 -7.33
N PHE A 313 24.96 16.64 -6.40
CA PHE A 313 24.15 17.84 -6.58
C PHE A 313 24.66 18.69 -7.74
N LEU A 314 25.98 18.96 -7.75
CA LEU A 314 26.63 19.72 -8.80
C LEU A 314 26.67 18.95 -10.13
N HIS A 315 26.91 17.65 -10.09
CA HIS A 315 26.91 16.80 -11.27
C HIS A 315 25.53 16.73 -11.96
N GLU A 316 24.45 16.58 -11.19
CA GLU A 316 23.10 16.62 -11.76
C GLU A 316 22.80 17.99 -12.42
N THR A 317 23.27 19.09 -11.80
CA THR A 317 23.13 20.43 -12.34
C THR A 317 23.93 20.58 -13.64
N GLU A 318 25.13 20.03 -13.69
CA GLU A 318 25.97 20.01 -14.89
C GLU A 318 25.25 19.29 -16.05
N LEU A 319 24.78 18.06 -15.82
CA LEU A 319 24.03 17.29 -16.82
C LEU A 319 22.77 18.02 -17.32
N ALA A 320 22.05 18.69 -16.43
CA ALA A 320 20.89 19.51 -16.82
C ALA A 320 21.31 20.71 -17.68
N SER A 321 22.44 21.35 -17.34
CA SER A 321 23.00 22.47 -18.12
C SER A 321 23.42 22.04 -19.53
N GLU A 322 24.02 20.87 -19.69
CA GLU A 322 24.37 20.30 -20.98
C GLU A 322 23.15 20.09 -21.90
N LYS A 323 22.08 19.50 -21.33
CA LYS A 323 20.79 19.34 -22.01
C LYS A 323 20.20 20.70 -22.44
N MET A 324 20.36 21.73 -21.61
CA MET A 324 19.87 23.07 -21.87
C MET A 324 20.74 23.73 -23.00
N SER A 325 22.05 23.53 -23.03
CA SER A 325 22.95 24.03 -24.09
C SER A 325 22.57 23.47 -25.45
N GLN A 326 22.14 22.20 -25.51
CA GLN A 326 21.63 21.56 -26.74
C GLN A 326 20.36 22.23 -27.29
N PHE A 327 19.51 22.73 -26.40
CA PHE A 327 18.32 23.50 -26.79
C PHE A 327 18.72 24.87 -27.41
N ALA A 328 19.91 25.42 -27.09
CA ALA A 328 20.43 26.71 -27.56
C ALA A 328 19.49 27.88 -27.23
N PRO A 329 19.22 28.17 -25.93
CA PRO A 329 18.35 29.27 -25.52
C PRO A 329 18.93 30.64 -25.90
N ASP A 330 18.07 31.60 -26.27
CA ASP A 330 18.40 33.02 -26.39
C ASP A 330 18.38 33.75 -25.06
N GLY A 331 17.70 33.18 -24.10
CA GLY A 331 17.62 33.69 -22.74
C GLY A 331 17.28 32.57 -21.78
N LEU A 332 17.74 32.69 -20.54
CA LEU A 332 17.64 31.69 -19.52
C LEU A 332 17.10 32.27 -18.21
N PHE A 333 16.15 31.59 -17.62
CA PHE A 333 15.63 31.89 -16.28
C PHE A 333 15.98 30.72 -15.35
N ILE A 334 16.52 31.04 -14.19
CA ILE A 334 16.84 30.09 -13.13
C ILE A 334 16.03 30.47 -11.89
N VAL A 335 15.33 29.51 -11.35
CA VAL A 335 14.64 29.60 -10.06
C VAL A 335 15.26 28.60 -9.12
N ALA A 336 15.81 29.05 -8.02
CA ALA A 336 16.50 28.19 -7.05
C ALA A 336 15.89 28.33 -5.64
N CYS A 337 15.88 27.21 -4.90
CA CYS A 337 15.46 27.23 -3.51
C CYS A 337 16.54 27.88 -2.64
N GLY A 338 16.12 28.72 -1.69
CA GLY A 338 17.03 29.25 -0.68
C GLY A 338 17.70 28.16 0.18
N THR A 339 17.06 27.02 0.37
CA THR A 339 17.65 25.87 1.10
C THR A 339 18.89 25.31 0.40
N ARG A 340 18.98 25.41 -0.94
CA ARG A 340 20.18 25.00 -1.70
C ARG A 340 21.39 25.84 -1.33
N SER A 341 21.21 27.17 -1.15
CA SER A 341 22.27 28.06 -0.68
C SER A 341 22.77 27.66 0.71
N LEU A 342 21.84 27.24 1.59
CA LEU A 342 22.18 26.74 2.92
C LEU A 342 23.03 25.47 2.85
N PHE A 343 22.60 24.50 2.02
CA PHE A 343 23.31 23.24 1.82
C PHE A 343 24.69 23.44 1.18
N LEU A 344 24.80 24.33 0.18
CA LEU A 344 26.05 24.65 -0.52
C LEU A 344 26.92 25.66 0.27
N GLN A 345 26.49 26.12 1.43
CA GLN A 345 27.26 26.99 2.33
C GLN A 345 27.83 28.26 1.67
N GLY A 346 27.05 28.90 0.81
CA GLY A 346 27.43 30.10 0.08
C GLY A 346 28.14 29.85 -1.26
N GLU A 347 28.23 28.58 -1.66
CA GLU A 347 28.80 28.17 -2.95
C GLU A 347 27.72 27.90 -4.02
N GLU A 348 26.51 28.43 -3.83
CA GLU A 348 25.39 28.34 -4.79
C GLU A 348 25.70 28.91 -6.17
N HIS A 349 26.73 29.80 -6.26
CA HIS A 349 27.21 30.32 -7.54
C HIS A 349 27.75 29.21 -8.46
N TRP A 350 28.19 28.07 -7.94
CA TRP A 350 28.63 26.94 -8.75
C TRP A 350 27.52 26.38 -9.62
N GLU A 351 26.32 26.27 -9.10
CA GLU A 351 25.19 25.76 -9.87
C GLU A 351 24.82 26.68 -11.05
N THR A 352 24.76 27.99 -10.82
CA THR A 352 24.48 28.96 -11.89
C THR A 352 25.62 29.06 -12.88
N ARG A 353 26.85 28.79 -12.46
CA ARG A 353 28.05 28.83 -13.30
C ARG A 353 28.01 27.77 -14.40
N TYR A 354 27.47 26.57 -14.15
CA TYR A 354 27.31 25.58 -15.23
C TYR A 354 26.47 26.14 -16.38
N TYR A 355 25.47 26.93 -16.11
CA TYR A 355 24.65 27.59 -17.14
C TYR A 355 25.36 28.82 -17.73
N GLN A 356 26.14 29.54 -16.94
CA GLN A 356 26.94 30.69 -17.44
C GLN A 356 28.00 30.28 -18.41
N ARG A 357 28.46 29.05 -18.46
CA ARG A 357 29.42 28.52 -19.46
C ARG A 357 28.93 28.66 -20.91
N PHE A 358 27.64 28.81 -21.14
CA PHE A 358 27.07 29.00 -22.51
C PHE A 358 26.09 30.18 -22.57
N ALA A 359 25.68 30.74 -21.46
CA ALA A 359 24.76 31.89 -21.40
C ALA A 359 25.38 33.01 -20.55
N ASN A 360 25.99 34.00 -21.20
CA ASN A 360 26.65 35.13 -20.52
C ASN A 360 25.70 35.96 -19.63
N GLN A 361 24.40 35.88 -19.87
CA GLN A 361 23.36 36.56 -19.11
C GLN A 361 22.24 35.59 -18.79
N LEU A 362 21.85 35.52 -17.54
CA LEU A 362 20.74 34.72 -17.11
C LEU A 362 19.91 35.49 -16.06
N SER A 363 18.62 35.23 -16.04
CA SER A 363 17.71 35.79 -15.04
C SER A 363 17.60 34.78 -13.90
N SER A 364 17.86 35.19 -12.66
CA SER A 364 17.73 34.34 -11.51
C SER A 364 16.78 34.94 -10.45
N CYS A 365 16.15 34.07 -9.70
CA CYS A 365 15.46 34.43 -8.45
C CYS A 365 15.48 33.26 -7.47
N SER A 366 15.38 33.58 -6.18
CA SER A 366 15.36 32.60 -5.12
C SER A 366 14.09 32.78 -4.28
N GLY A 367 13.51 31.67 -3.84
CA GLY A 367 12.33 31.66 -2.99
C GLY A 367 12.32 30.52 -1.99
N THR A 368 11.19 30.36 -1.33
CA THR A 368 10.93 29.30 -0.33
C THR A 368 10.29 28.04 -0.91
N GLY A 369 9.90 28.08 -2.18
CA GLY A 369 9.35 26.97 -2.93
C GLY A 369 9.34 27.30 -4.41
N GLU A 370 9.74 26.37 -5.22
CA GLU A 370 9.89 26.47 -6.67
C GLU A 370 8.68 25.83 -7.35
N ILE A 371 8.16 26.51 -8.38
CA ILE A 371 7.02 26.04 -9.17
C ILE A 371 7.54 25.48 -10.48
N TYR A 372 7.20 24.23 -10.76
CA TYR A 372 7.44 23.59 -12.04
C TYR A 372 6.30 22.65 -12.40
N CYS A 373 5.63 22.88 -13.54
CA CYS A 373 4.65 21.96 -14.09
C CYS A 373 4.79 21.91 -15.61
N TYR A 374 4.90 20.71 -16.16
CA TYR A 374 4.89 20.47 -17.60
C TYR A 374 4.47 19.03 -17.90
N GLN A 375 3.54 18.85 -18.84
CA GLN A 375 3.02 17.55 -19.28
C GLN A 375 2.51 16.65 -18.14
N GLY A 376 1.82 17.23 -17.17
CA GLY A 376 1.27 16.50 -16.03
C GLY A 376 2.30 16.17 -14.94
N GLN A 377 3.56 16.59 -15.10
CA GLN A 377 4.60 16.38 -14.08
C GLN A 377 4.94 17.67 -13.36
N GLY A 378 5.22 17.58 -12.07
CA GLY A 378 5.68 18.68 -11.23
C GLY A 378 4.68 19.11 -10.16
N GLY A 379 4.74 20.39 -9.76
CA GLY A 379 3.97 21.00 -8.69
C GLY A 379 4.74 22.11 -8.02
N LEU A 380 4.39 22.39 -6.77
CA LEU A 380 5.21 23.21 -5.88
C LEU A 380 6.31 22.32 -5.31
N LEU A 381 7.54 22.53 -5.77
CA LEU A 381 8.74 21.83 -5.32
C LEU A 381 9.37 22.59 -4.15
N ASN A 382 10.21 21.93 -3.40
CA ASN A 382 11.17 22.56 -2.49
C ASN A 382 12.55 21.97 -2.77
N CYS A 383 13.60 22.68 -2.42
CA CYS A 383 14.99 22.25 -2.64
C CYS A 383 15.38 22.04 -4.10
N ALA A 384 14.59 22.54 -5.03
CA ALA A 384 14.83 22.37 -6.45
C ALA A 384 15.60 23.56 -7.06
N LEU A 385 16.31 23.30 -8.17
CA LEU A 385 16.75 24.31 -9.12
C LEU A 385 15.99 24.07 -10.42
N ILE A 386 15.30 25.08 -10.92
CA ILE A 386 14.55 25.04 -12.18
C ILE A 386 15.25 25.94 -13.18
N ALA A 387 15.58 25.40 -14.33
CA ALA A 387 16.16 26.14 -15.46
C ALA A 387 15.18 26.17 -16.61
N VAL A 388 14.85 27.36 -17.10
CA VAL A 388 13.90 27.56 -18.21
C VAL A 388 14.56 28.37 -19.31
N GLY A 389 14.83 27.71 -20.42
CA GLY A 389 15.39 28.30 -21.63
C GLY A 389 14.32 28.77 -22.59
N PHE A 390 14.46 29.99 -23.09
CA PHE A 390 13.60 30.56 -24.10
C PHE A 390 14.39 30.80 -25.39
N ARG A 391 13.76 30.50 -26.51
CA ARG A 391 14.37 30.73 -27.86
C ARG A 391 13.32 31.31 -28.80
N GLU A 392 13.63 32.45 -29.45
CA GLU A 392 12.81 33.01 -30.50
C GLU A 392 13.37 32.61 -31.89
N GLY A 393 12.50 32.00 -32.70
CA GLY A 393 12.86 31.54 -34.06
C GLY A 393 13.09 30.03 -34.13
N GLY A 394 13.66 29.58 -35.30
CA GLY A 394 13.85 28.16 -35.58
C GLY A 394 14.97 27.50 -34.78
N ASN A 395 15.19 26.21 -35.02
CA ASN A 395 16.24 25.44 -34.37
C ASN A 395 17.64 26.06 -34.65
N LYS A 396 18.42 26.17 -33.59
CA LYS A 396 19.80 26.61 -33.60
C LYS A 396 20.73 25.44 -33.30
N SER A 397 21.99 25.52 -33.71
CA SER A 397 23.01 24.58 -33.28
C SER A 397 23.21 24.71 -31.76
N ALA A 398 23.58 23.60 -31.09
CA ALA A 398 23.95 23.62 -29.71
C ALA A 398 24.98 24.71 -29.41
N LEU A 399 24.83 25.35 -28.25
CA LEU A 399 25.77 26.36 -27.81
C LEU A 399 27.07 25.70 -27.35
N SER A 400 28.20 26.27 -27.75
CA SER A 400 29.51 25.85 -27.24
C SER A 400 29.73 26.45 -25.84
N PHE A 401 30.38 25.70 -25.00
CA PHE A 401 30.83 26.22 -23.69
C PHE A 401 32.01 27.21 -23.94
N TYR A 402 31.99 28.33 -23.24
CA TYR A 402 33.04 29.36 -23.35
C TYR A 402 34.32 29.00 -22.59
N ASP A 403 34.16 28.25 -21.50
CA ASP A 403 35.27 27.87 -20.63
C ASP A 403 35.17 26.35 -20.29
N GLU A 404 36.34 25.72 -20.11
CA GLU A 404 36.38 24.43 -19.42
C GLU A 404 35.88 24.63 -17.98
N PRO A 405 35.22 23.60 -17.37
CA PRO A 405 34.87 23.70 -15.96
C PRO A 405 36.14 24.01 -15.20
N GLU A 406 36.12 25.11 -14.42
CA GLU A 406 37.19 25.28 -13.44
C GLU A 406 37.15 24.05 -12.55
N THR A 407 38.23 23.29 -12.55
CA THR A 407 38.44 22.26 -11.57
C THR A 407 38.43 22.95 -10.21
N GLU A 408 37.50 22.51 -9.35
CA GLU A 408 37.55 22.96 -7.95
C GLU A 408 39.01 22.87 -7.48
N PRO A 409 39.54 23.87 -6.76
CA PRO A 409 40.83 23.74 -6.16
C PRO A 409 40.78 22.43 -5.36
N GLU A 410 41.73 21.53 -5.63
CA GLU A 410 41.90 20.28 -4.86
C GLU A 410 42.06 20.64 -3.40
N ASN A 411 40.94 20.86 -2.74
CA ASN A 411 40.90 21.06 -1.32
C ASN A 411 41.10 19.67 -0.72
N THR A 412 42.32 19.33 -0.44
CA THR A 412 42.76 18.02 0.00
C THR A 412 42.10 17.54 1.29
N ARG A 413 41.22 18.36 1.89
CA ARG A 413 40.53 18.05 3.14
C ARG A 413 39.00 18.03 2.92
N MET A 414 38.49 16.87 2.52
CA MET A 414 37.07 16.62 2.42
C MET A 414 36.39 16.85 3.77
N LEU A 415 35.29 17.62 3.80
CA LEU A 415 34.50 17.86 5.01
C LEU A 415 34.01 16.54 5.61
N LEU A 416 33.85 16.48 6.93
CA LEU A 416 33.36 15.30 7.61
C LEU A 416 31.91 14.93 7.13
N SER A 417 31.08 15.94 6.93
CA SER A 417 29.71 15.77 6.40
C SER A 417 29.71 15.11 5.03
N THR A 418 30.57 15.52 4.11
CA THR A 418 30.70 14.93 2.77
C THR A 418 31.14 13.47 2.84
N ARG A 419 32.13 13.16 3.69
CA ARG A 419 32.59 11.78 3.89
C ARG A 419 31.50 10.89 4.51
N MET A 420 30.74 11.44 5.47
CA MET A 420 29.63 10.73 6.07
C MET A 420 28.48 10.53 5.09
N ALA A 421 28.16 11.51 4.25
CA ALA A 421 27.16 11.37 3.21
C ALA A 421 27.56 10.28 2.19
N ALA A 422 28.81 10.28 1.72
CA ALA A 422 29.31 9.24 0.82
C ALA A 422 29.27 7.84 1.46
N PHE A 423 29.62 7.73 2.75
CA PHE A 423 29.51 6.47 3.50
C PHE A 423 28.06 6.00 3.61
N LEU A 424 27.11 6.91 3.93
CA LEU A 424 25.70 6.60 4.01
C LEU A 424 25.12 6.17 2.66
N ASP A 425 25.58 6.76 1.57
CA ASP A 425 25.17 6.38 0.20
C ASP A 425 25.54 4.91 -0.09
N VAL A 426 26.80 4.54 0.16
CA VAL A 426 27.26 3.17 -0.03
C VAL A 426 26.47 2.19 0.84
N ILE A 427 26.32 2.47 2.13
CA ILE A 427 25.58 1.58 3.06
C ILE A 427 24.11 1.48 2.65
N THR A 428 23.50 2.57 2.20
CA THR A 428 22.10 2.55 1.74
C THR A 428 21.94 1.68 0.50
N GLN A 429 22.85 1.79 -0.45
CA GLN A 429 22.85 0.95 -1.66
C GLN A 429 23.07 -0.53 -1.32
N GLU A 430 24.00 -0.85 -0.43
CA GLU A 430 24.24 -2.22 0.03
C GLU A 430 23.00 -2.80 0.73
N LEU A 431 22.35 -1.99 1.59
CA LEU A 431 21.13 -2.39 2.30
C LEU A 431 19.95 -2.61 1.34
N GLU A 432 19.78 -1.74 0.36
CA GLU A 432 18.73 -1.89 -0.68
C GLU A 432 18.97 -3.12 -1.56
N GLN A 433 20.23 -3.40 -1.90
CA GLN A 433 20.60 -4.59 -2.63
C GLN A 433 20.29 -5.85 -1.81
N SER A 434 20.69 -5.89 -0.55
CA SER A 434 20.42 -7.01 0.37
C SER A 434 18.91 -7.22 0.57
N ASN A 435 18.14 -6.15 0.70
CA ASN A 435 16.68 -6.24 0.81
C ASN A 435 16.02 -6.80 -0.46
N ARG A 436 16.53 -6.44 -1.65
CA ARG A 436 16.05 -7.00 -2.92
C ARG A 436 16.32 -8.50 -2.98
N GLU A 437 17.52 -8.91 -2.64
CA GLU A 437 17.90 -10.33 -2.60
C GLU A 437 17.05 -11.15 -1.61
N LEU A 438 16.79 -10.58 -0.42
CA LEU A 438 15.91 -11.20 0.57
C LEU A 438 14.47 -11.35 0.07
N ARG A 439 13.92 -10.35 -0.62
CA ARG A 439 12.58 -10.42 -1.21
C ARG A 439 12.51 -11.46 -2.32
N GLU A 440 13.51 -11.54 -3.19
CA GLU A 440 13.57 -12.56 -4.23
C GLU A 440 13.66 -13.98 -3.65
N LEU A 441 14.45 -14.14 -2.57
CA LEU A 441 14.52 -15.43 -1.87
C LEU A 441 13.20 -15.79 -1.18
N ALA A 442 12.51 -14.82 -0.59
CA ALA A 442 11.20 -15.02 0.03
C ALA A 442 10.16 -15.48 -1.01
N VAL A 443 10.09 -14.80 -2.17
CA VAL A 443 9.18 -15.21 -3.26
C VAL A 443 9.50 -16.62 -3.77
N LYS A 444 10.77 -16.94 -4.01
CA LYS A 444 11.17 -18.28 -4.43
C LYS A 444 10.82 -19.36 -3.40
N ASN A 445 10.97 -19.04 -2.11
CA ASN A 445 10.63 -19.97 -1.03
C ASN A 445 9.11 -20.20 -0.95
N GLU A 446 8.32 -19.14 -1.15
CA GLU A 446 6.86 -19.23 -1.21
C GLU A 446 6.39 -20.05 -2.42
N GLU A 447 6.94 -19.81 -3.61
CA GLU A 447 6.66 -20.62 -4.81
C GLU A 447 7.02 -22.11 -4.61
N ALA A 448 8.17 -22.40 -3.99
CA ALA A 448 8.57 -23.75 -3.67
C ALA A 448 7.63 -24.43 -2.65
N SER A 449 7.15 -23.66 -1.68
CA SER A 449 6.16 -24.10 -0.70
C SER A 449 4.84 -24.47 -1.38
N ILE A 450 4.28 -23.57 -2.21
CA ILE A 450 3.05 -23.82 -2.98
C ILE A 450 3.20 -25.06 -3.88
N ALA A 451 4.32 -25.22 -4.55
CA ALA A 451 4.59 -26.41 -5.39
C ALA A 451 4.59 -27.69 -4.56
N LYS A 452 5.19 -27.67 -3.36
CA LYS A 452 5.21 -28.80 -2.42
C LYS A 452 3.79 -29.20 -1.98
N TYR A 453 2.93 -28.22 -1.67
CA TYR A 453 1.55 -28.50 -1.26
C TYR A 453 0.69 -29.04 -2.41
N LYS A 454 0.81 -28.49 -3.62
CA LYS A 454 0.12 -29.01 -4.81
C LYS A 454 0.55 -30.48 -5.10
N PHE A 455 1.84 -30.79 -4.96
CA PHE A 455 2.34 -32.15 -5.11
C PHE A 455 1.70 -33.09 -4.08
N LEU A 456 1.68 -32.70 -2.80
CA LEU A 456 1.09 -33.51 -1.72
C LEU A 456 -0.41 -33.73 -1.93
N ALA A 457 -1.15 -32.72 -2.38
CA ALA A 457 -2.57 -32.85 -2.69
C ALA A 457 -2.84 -33.84 -3.85
N ASN A 458 -1.98 -33.87 -4.87
CA ASN A 458 -2.07 -34.85 -5.96
C ASN A 458 -1.77 -36.26 -5.48
N VAL A 459 -0.72 -36.45 -4.66
CA VAL A 459 -0.37 -37.74 -4.05
C VAL A 459 -1.54 -38.25 -3.19
N ARG A 460 -2.20 -37.42 -2.40
CA ARG A 460 -3.42 -37.77 -1.67
C ARG A 460 -4.47 -38.39 -2.59
N ARG A 461 -4.77 -37.75 -3.73
CA ARG A 461 -5.80 -38.18 -4.68
C ARG A 461 -5.44 -39.54 -5.31
N GLU A 462 -4.19 -39.68 -5.71
CA GLU A 462 -3.69 -40.91 -6.35
C GLU A 462 -3.60 -42.13 -5.38
N ILE A 463 -3.37 -41.89 -4.09
CA ILE A 463 -3.32 -42.96 -3.08
C ILE A 463 -4.72 -43.31 -2.58
N ALA A 464 -5.58 -42.29 -2.37
CA ALA A 464 -6.93 -42.52 -1.84
C ALA A 464 -7.80 -43.37 -2.77
N THR A 465 -7.69 -43.22 -4.10
CA THR A 465 -8.48 -43.97 -5.09
C THR A 465 -8.23 -45.48 -5.06
N PRO A 466 -6.98 -46.01 -5.16
CA PRO A 466 -6.75 -47.45 -5.10
C PRO A 466 -7.06 -48.01 -3.71
N LEU A 467 -6.87 -47.26 -2.64
CA LEU A 467 -7.19 -47.70 -1.29
C LEU A 467 -8.69 -47.91 -1.11
N LYS A 468 -9.53 -46.98 -1.59
CA LYS A 468 -11.00 -47.17 -1.63
C LYS A 468 -11.42 -48.40 -2.45
N THR A 469 -10.70 -48.71 -3.55
CA THR A 469 -10.95 -49.87 -4.37
C THR A 469 -10.64 -51.17 -3.60
N VAL A 470 -9.52 -51.22 -2.84
CA VAL A 470 -9.19 -52.35 -1.99
C VAL A 470 -10.25 -52.64 -0.93
N ILE A 471 -10.73 -51.54 -0.25
CA ILE A 471 -11.80 -51.67 0.73
C ILE A 471 -13.11 -52.17 0.08
N ARG A 472 -13.45 -51.70 -1.13
CA ARG A 472 -14.65 -52.15 -1.87
C ARG A 472 -14.57 -53.62 -2.25
N LEU A 473 -13.43 -54.06 -2.79
CA LEU A 473 -13.22 -55.48 -3.17
C LEU A 473 -13.29 -56.39 -1.95
N GLU A 474 -12.72 -55.92 -0.85
CA GLU A 474 -12.77 -56.62 0.41
C GLU A 474 -14.24 -56.86 0.88
N ARG A 475 -15.09 -55.81 0.85
CA ARG A 475 -16.52 -55.93 1.19
C ARG A 475 -17.25 -56.94 0.27
N LYS A 476 -16.92 -57.00 -1.03
CA LYS A 476 -17.48 -58.00 -1.95
C LYS A 476 -17.08 -59.40 -1.55
N ILE A 477 -15.80 -59.68 -1.26
CA ILE A 477 -15.28 -60.98 -0.79
C ILE A 477 -16.01 -61.41 0.49
N ARG A 478 -16.19 -60.52 1.43
CA ARG A 478 -16.87 -60.80 2.71
C ARG A 478 -18.35 -61.18 2.54
N LYS A 479 -19.04 -60.61 1.54
CA LYS A 479 -20.44 -60.93 1.24
C LYS A 479 -20.64 -62.26 0.52
N GLU A 480 -19.69 -62.70 -0.28
CA GLU A 480 -19.82 -63.84 -1.17
C GLU A 480 -19.20 -65.17 -0.66
N THR A 481 -18.45 -65.14 0.45
CA THR A 481 -17.76 -66.34 0.96
C THR A 481 -18.46 -67.00 2.13
N THR A 482 -18.53 -68.35 2.11
CA THR A 482 -19.12 -69.17 3.19
C THR A 482 -18.08 -69.73 4.17
N GLU A 483 -16.79 -69.57 3.93
CA GLU A 483 -15.74 -70.07 4.80
C GLU A 483 -15.34 -69.05 5.86
N GLU A 484 -15.38 -69.48 7.12
CA GLU A 484 -15.19 -68.63 8.31
C GLU A 484 -13.80 -67.97 8.38
N LYS A 485 -12.74 -68.70 7.98
CA LYS A 485 -11.38 -68.14 7.95
C LYS A 485 -11.17 -67.05 6.88
N ILE A 486 -11.79 -67.20 5.72
CA ILE A 486 -11.70 -66.16 4.67
C ILE A 486 -12.42 -64.93 5.09
N ARG A 487 -13.53 -65.02 5.80
CA ARG A 487 -14.22 -63.89 6.39
C ARG A 487 -13.39 -63.14 7.46
N GLU A 488 -12.62 -63.92 8.26
CA GLU A 488 -11.75 -63.35 9.29
C GLU A 488 -10.57 -62.56 8.63
N TYR A 489 -9.89 -63.14 7.66
CA TYR A 489 -8.81 -62.45 6.93
C TYR A 489 -9.32 -61.25 6.12
N SER A 490 -10.52 -61.35 5.54
CA SER A 490 -11.14 -60.26 4.81
C SER A 490 -11.48 -59.11 5.76
N ARG A 491 -11.95 -59.40 6.95
CA ARG A 491 -12.21 -58.41 8.01
C ARG A 491 -10.93 -57.72 8.49
N GLU A 492 -9.84 -58.47 8.67
CA GLU A 492 -8.55 -57.89 9.04
C GLU A 492 -8.00 -56.97 7.93
N CYS A 493 -8.15 -57.38 6.68
CA CYS A 493 -7.73 -56.58 5.52
C CYS A 493 -8.52 -55.28 5.41
N HIS A 494 -9.83 -55.34 5.64
CA HIS A 494 -10.71 -54.14 5.72
C HIS A 494 -10.26 -53.21 6.79
N LEU A 495 -10.08 -53.68 8.03
CA LEU A 495 -9.64 -52.86 9.17
C LEU A 495 -8.26 -52.23 8.93
N ALA A 496 -7.36 -52.94 8.28
CA ALA A 496 -6.04 -52.42 7.93
C ALA A 496 -6.15 -51.30 6.87
N GLY A 497 -7.01 -51.49 5.85
CA GLY A 497 -7.30 -50.49 4.82
C GLY A 497 -7.89 -49.18 5.39
N GLU A 498 -8.89 -49.32 6.25
CA GLU A 498 -9.51 -48.19 6.95
C GLU A 498 -8.49 -47.43 7.83
N LYS A 499 -7.62 -48.17 8.54
CA LYS A 499 -6.54 -47.52 9.35
C LYS A 499 -5.57 -46.71 8.51
N VAL A 500 -5.12 -47.27 7.37
CA VAL A 500 -4.21 -46.54 6.45
C VAL A 500 -4.90 -45.30 5.87
N TYR A 501 -6.15 -45.43 5.45
CA TYR A 501 -6.93 -44.31 4.94
C TYR A 501 -7.08 -43.21 5.99
N GLY A 502 -7.40 -43.54 7.24
CA GLY A 502 -7.53 -42.60 8.34
C GLY A 502 -6.20 -41.92 8.71
N ILE A 503 -5.07 -42.64 8.64
CA ILE A 503 -3.75 -42.04 8.90
C ILE A 503 -3.39 -41.05 7.79
N LEU A 504 -3.60 -41.42 6.53
CA LEU A 504 -3.35 -40.55 5.39
C LEU A 504 -4.21 -39.28 5.46
N GLY A 505 -5.50 -39.41 5.77
CA GLY A 505 -6.40 -38.28 5.97
C GLY A 505 -5.85 -37.28 6.99
N ARG A 506 -5.45 -37.77 8.18
CA ARG A 506 -4.90 -36.90 9.24
C ARG A 506 -3.58 -36.23 8.87
N ILE A 507 -2.70 -36.90 8.13
CA ILE A 507 -1.45 -36.31 7.64
C ILE A 507 -1.73 -35.18 6.66
N PHE A 508 -2.69 -35.36 5.76
CA PHE A 508 -3.07 -34.34 4.79
C PHE A 508 -3.78 -33.15 5.44
N ASP A 509 -4.69 -33.41 6.40
CA ASP A 509 -5.30 -32.33 7.18
C ASP A 509 -4.23 -31.49 7.89
N PHE A 510 -3.21 -32.14 8.45
CA PHE A 510 -2.09 -31.44 9.09
C PHE A 510 -1.29 -30.58 8.11
N LEU A 511 -1.06 -31.09 6.89
CA LEU A 511 -0.29 -30.37 5.86
C LEU A 511 -1.08 -29.20 5.26
N GLU A 512 -2.40 -29.33 5.07
CA GLU A 512 -3.28 -28.23 4.66
C GLU A 512 -3.32 -27.12 5.74
N MET A 513 -3.29 -27.52 7.02
CA MET A 513 -3.18 -26.58 8.14
C MET A 513 -1.84 -25.84 8.18
N GLU A 514 -0.72 -26.49 7.84
CA GLU A 514 0.59 -25.81 7.77
C GLU A 514 0.68 -24.85 6.59
N ALA A 515 -0.12 -25.07 5.53
CA ALA A 515 -0.19 -24.18 4.39
C ALA A 515 -0.92 -22.86 4.66
N GLY A 516 -1.66 -22.76 5.77
CA GLY A 516 -2.48 -21.58 6.06
C GLY A 516 -3.76 -21.50 5.21
N ASP A 517 -4.08 -22.52 4.43
CA ASP A 517 -5.22 -22.56 3.49
C ASP A 517 -6.55 -23.02 4.15
N LEU A 518 -6.61 -23.08 5.47
CA LEU A 518 -7.81 -23.47 6.18
C LEU A 518 -8.69 -22.24 6.49
N ASP A 519 -9.54 -21.91 5.55
CA ASP A 519 -10.70 -21.04 5.81
C ASP A 519 -11.87 -21.89 6.37
N ALA A 520 -12.60 -21.34 7.35
CA ALA A 520 -13.84 -21.95 7.84
C ALA A 520 -14.90 -21.86 6.74
N ASN A 521 -15.42 -22.99 6.31
CA ASN A 521 -16.52 -23.05 5.35
C ASN A 521 -17.85 -23.07 6.09
N GLU A 522 -18.29 -21.91 6.54
CA GLU A 522 -19.51 -21.75 7.32
C GLU A 522 -20.76 -21.88 6.41
N ALA A 523 -21.63 -22.80 6.78
CA ALA A 523 -22.91 -23.06 6.11
C ALA A 523 -24.01 -23.34 7.13
N GLU A 524 -25.23 -23.40 6.64
CA GLU A 524 -26.38 -23.82 7.42
C GLU A 524 -26.31 -25.33 7.68
N TYR A 525 -26.43 -25.76 8.94
CA TYR A 525 -26.47 -27.17 9.28
C TYR A 525 -27.50 -27.50 10.35
N ARG A 526 -27.91 -28.77 10.39
CA ARG A 526 -28.87 -29.30 11.37
C ARG A 526 -28.14 -30.07 12.47
N VAL A 527 -28.35 -29.66 13.70
CA VAL A 527 -27.76 -30.32 14.87
C VAL A 527 -28.13 -31.79 14.94
N SER A 528 -29.38 -32.16 14.54
CA SER A 528 -29.83 -33.55 14.50
C SER A 528 -29.05 -34.39 13.51
N THR A 529 -28.72 -33.87 12.35
CA THR A 529 -27.94 -34.58 11.30
C THR A 529 -26.51 -34.80 11.81
N LEU A 530 -25.85 -33.75 12.31
CA LEU A 530 -24.52 -33.84 12.88
C LEU A 530 -24.43 -34.93 13.97
N LEU A 531 -25.40 -34.96 14.89
CA LEU A 531 -25.39 -35.95 15.97
C LEU A 531 -25.70 -37.38 15.51
N GLN A 532 -26.56 -37.52 14.50
CA GLN A 532 -26.87 -38.81 13.90
C GLN A 532 -25.69 -39.38 13.15
N ASP A 533 -24.97 -38.55 12.39
CA ASP A 533 -23.75 -38.96 11.71
C ASP A 533 -22.66 -39.37 12.66
N LEU A 534 -22.44 -38.63 13.75
CA LEU A 534 -21.53 -38.98 14.83
C LEU A 534 -21.90 -40.32 15.47
N HIS A 535 -23.20 -40.54 15.72
CA HIS A 535 -23.69 -41.78 16.30
C HIS A 535 -23.43 -42.97 15.37
N ASN A 536 -23.74 -42.83 14.08
CA ASN A 536 -23.50 -43.88 13.07
C ASN A 536 -22.01 -44.21 12.90
N GLU A 537 -21.15 -43.21 13.00
CA GLU A 537 -19.70 -43.37 12.80
C GLU A 537 -19.03 -44.13 13.97
N ILE A 538 -19.54 -43.96 15.18
CA ILE A 538 -18.86 -44.45 16.41
C ILE A 538 -19.51 -45.72 16.98
N MET A 539 -20.78 -45.93 16.72
CA MET A 539 -21.54 -47.02 17.37
C MET A 539 -21.06 -48.41 17.07
N ASP A 540 -20.51 -48.68 15.88
CA ASP A 540 -20.00 -49.98 15.55
C ASP A 540 -18.84 -50.38 16.48
N GLU A 541 -17.90 -49.49 16.76
CA GLU A 541 -16.78 -49.73 17.69
C GLU A 541 -17.24 -49.82 19.16
N VAL A 542 -18.24 -48.99 19.55
CA VAL A 542 -18.83 -48.97 20.91
C VAL A 542 -19.50 -50.32 21.18
N ILE A 543 -20.29 -50.83 20.22
CA ILE A 543 -20.97 -52.15 20.34
C ILE A 543 -19.95 -53.31 20.36
N GLU A 544 -18.96 -53.24 19.49
CA GLU A 544 -17.91 -54.30 19.44
C GLU A 544 -17.15 -54.41 20.75
N LYS A 545 -16.86 -53.31 21.42
CA LYS A 545 -16.22 -53.29 22.75
C LYS A 545 -17.19 -53.47 23.92
N GLY A 546 -18.51 -53.50 23.69
CA GLY A 546 -19.52 -53.60 24.75
C GLY A 546 -19.55 -52.40 25.71
N LEU A 547 -19.27 -51.21 25.18
CA LEU A 547 -19.30 -49.98 25.92
C LEU A 547 -20.71 -49.36 25.91
N GLU A 548 -21.04 -48.53 26.90
CA GLU A 548 -22.27 -47.77 26.93
C GLU A 548 -21.99 -46.35 26.41
N MET A 549 -22.79 -45.85 25.44
CA MET A 549 -22.71 -44.48 25.00
C MET A 549 -23.94 -43.68 25.41
N VAL A 550 -23.72 -42.56 26.12
CA VAL A 550 -24.75 -41.65 26.60
C VAL A 550 -24.59 -40.29 25.96
N THR A 551 -25.64 -39.79 25.32
CA THR A 551 -25.65 -38.44 24.71
C THR A 551 -26.66 -37.58 25.44
N GLU A 552 -26.21 -36.47 26.05
CA GLU A 552 -26.99 -35.50 26.78
C GLU A 552 -27.07 -34.17 26.01
N LEU A 553 -28.29 -33.74 25.69
CA LEU A 553 -28.52 -32.47 24.95
C LEU A 553 -29.47 -31.57 25.72
N PRO A 554 -29.32 -30.24 25.67
CA PRO A 554 -30.29 -29.32 26.24
C PRO A 554 -31.63 -29.41 25.49
N PRO A 555 -32.76 -29.35 26.19
CA PRO A 555 -34.09 -29.52 25.57
C PRO A 555 -34.47 -28.40 24.61
N ASP A 556 -33.80 -27.27 24.70
CA ASP A 556 -34.05 -26.05 23.92
C ASP A 556 -32.95 -25.77 22.88
N ILE A 557 -32.14 -26.78 22.52
CA ILE A 557 -31.11 -26.64 21.50
C ILE A 557 -31.74 -26.26 20.14
N PRO A 558 -31.27 -25.23 19.44
CA PRO A 558 -31.79 -24.83 18.13
C PRO A 558 -31.66 -25.97 17.12
N SER A 559 -32.67 -26.12 16.24
CA SER A 559 -32.64 -27.17 15.21
C SER A 559 -31.68 -26.88 14.06
N VAL A 560 -31.42 -25.58 13.76
CA VAL A 560 -30.56 -25.15 12.66
C VAL A 560 -29.62 -24.07 13.16
N LEU A 561 -28.35 -24.29 12.90
CA LEU A 561 -27.22 -23.39 13.22
C LEU A 561 -26.49 -23.02 11.94
N TYR A 562 -25.65 -21.99 12.02
CA TYR A 562 -24.76 -21.55 10.96
C TYR A 562 -23.32 -21.66 11.43
N GLY A 563 -22.52 -22.46 10.75
CA GLY A 563 -21.12 -22.74 11.09
C GLY A 563 -20.54 -23.81 10.17
N ASP A 564 -19.33 -24.27 10.45
CA ASP A 564 -18.65 -25.32 9.69
C ASP A 564 -18.94 -26.70 10.28
N GLU A 565 -20.05 -27.34 9.83
CA GLU A 565 -20.48 -28.67 10.27
C GLU A 565 -19.39 -29.71 10.11
N LEU A 566 -18.68 -29.70 8.97
CA LEU A 566 -17.64 -30.68 8.66
C LEU A 566 -16.50 -30.65 9.68
N ARG A 567 -16.04 -29.46 10.01
CA ARG A 567 -14.95 -29.29 10.99
C ARG A 567 -15.40 -29.58 12.42
N ILE A 568 -16.62 -29.17 12.78
CA ILE A 568 -17.20 -29.52 14.09
C ILE A 568 -17.32 -31.05 14.22
N ARG A 569 -17.83 -31.74 13.21
CA ARG A 569 -17.89 -33.21 13.17
C ARG A 569 -16.51 -33.82 13.31
N GLN A 570 -15.52 -33.34 12.60
CA GLN A 570 -14.14 -33.83 12.66
C GLN A 570 -13.53 -33.72 14.06
N ILE A 571 -13.78 -32.60 14.78
CA ILE A 571 -13.36 -32.41 16.16
C ILE A 571 -14.00 -33.49 17.06
N LEU A 572 -15.34 -33.63 16.97
CA LEU A 572 -16.10 -34.56 17.83
C LEU A 572 -15.74 -36.01 17.54
N VAL A 573 -15.63 -36.43 16.26
CA VAL A 573 -15.20 -37.77 15.88
C VAL A 573 -13.82 -38.11 16.46
N ASN A 574 -12.89 -37.16 16.36
CA ASN A 574 -11.56 -37.38 16.88
C ASN A 574 -11.52 -37.55 18.39
N LEU A 575 -12.32 -36.78 19.16
CA LEU A 575 -12.42 -36.91 20.61
C LEU A 575 -13.15 -38.18 21.02
N LEU A 576 -14.23 -38.55 20.33
CA LEU A 576 -15.00 -39.77 20.59
C LEU A 576 -14.21 -41.05 20.26
N ASN A 577 -13.48 -41.06 19.12
CA ASN A 577 -12.59 -42.20 18.78
C ASN A 577 -11.49 -42.37 19.82
N ASN A 578 -10.94 -41.30 20.36
CA ASN A 578 -9.98 -41.40 21.47
C ASN A 578 -10.65 -41.99 22.72
N ALA A 579 -11.86 -41.57 23.08
CA ALA A 579 -12.62 -42.09 24.20
C ALA A 579 -12.91 -43.61 24.04
N VAL A 580 -13.37 -44.04 22.87
CA VAL A 580 -13.57 -45.47 22.53
C VAL A 580 -12.28 -46.25 22.60
N ARG A 581 -11.19 -45.71 22.04
CA ARG A 581 -9.88 -46.36 22.01
C ARG A 581 -9.30 -46.66 23.38
N PHE A 582 -9.45 -45.70 24.32
CA PHE A 582 -8.82 -45.81 25.64
C PHE A 582 -9.75 -46.33 26.74
N THR A 583 -10.99 -46.71 26.38
CA THR A 583 -11.95 -47.35 27.28
C THR A 583 -12.10 -48.82 26.89
N GLU A 584 -11.72 -49.74 27.80
CA GLU A 584 -11.92 -51.19 27.61
C GLU A 584 -13.28 -51.65 28.10
N LYS A 585 -13.77 -51.08 29.21
CA LYS A 585 -15.08 -51.37 29.81
C LYS A 585 -15.60 -50.08 30.49
N GLY A 586 -16.89 -49.85 30.37
CA GLY A 586 -17.54 -48.71 30.98
C GLY A 586 -18.39 -47.92 30.03
N SER A 587 -18.36 -46.57 30.13
CA SER A 587 -19.24 -45.68 29.38
C SER A 587 -18.50 -44.49 28.81
N ILE A 588 -19.05 -43.96 27.69
CA ILE A 588 -18.64 -42.71 27.04
C ILE A 588 -19.83 -41.76 27.08
N HIS A 589 -19.62 -40.56 27.55
CA HIS A 589 -20.65 -39.52 27.67
C HIS A 589 -20.32 -38.34 26.76
N LEU A 590 -21.18 -38.06 25.76
CA LEU A 590 -21.19 -36.82 25.00
C LEU A 590 -22.23 -35.88 25.59
N LYS A 591 -21.82 -34.80 26.20
CA LYS A 591 -22.71 -33.81 26.79
C LYS A 591 -22.54 -32.47 26.03
N VAL A 592 -23.67 -31.90 25.64
CA VAL A 592 -23.72 -30.57 25.06
C VAL A 592 -24.57 -29.70 25.99
N THR A 593 -24.04 -28.53 26.36
CA THR A 593 -24.82 -27.49 27.05
C THR A 593 -24.80 -26.21 26.25
N MET A 594 -25.77 -25.32 26.49
CA MET A 594 -25.95 -24.13 25.69
C MET A 594 -26.17 -22.91 26.58
N GLU A 595 -25.49 -21.83 26.27
CA GLU A 595 -25.69 -20.49 26.80
C GLU A 595 -26.09 -19.51 25.71
N LYS A 596 -27.14 -18.70 25.91
CA LYS A 596 -27.55 -17.65 25.00
C LYS A 596 -26.70 -16.41 25.25
N ILE A 597 -25.85 -16.03 24.28
CA ILE A 597 -24.94 -14.89 24.39
C ILE A 597 -25.42 -13.67 23.60
N GLY A 598 -26.51 -13.80 22.82
CA GLY A 598 -27.09 -12.73 22.03
C GLY A 598 -28.46 -13.05 21.46
N PRO A 599 -29.07 -12.15 20.68
CA PRO A 599 -30.37 -12.36 20.05
C PRO A 599 -30.40 -13.51 19.05
N ALA A 600 -29.29 -13.76 18.38
CA ALA A 600 -29.12 -14.78 17.35
C ALA A 600 -27.87 -15.63 17.57
N ASP A 601 -27.17 -15.54 18.69
CA ASP A 601 -25.94 -16.25 18.98
C ASP A 601 -26.05 -17.09 20.23
N VAL A 602 -25.49 -18.29 20.19
CA VAL A 602 -25.36 -19.21 21.31
C VAL A 602 -23.91 -19.65 21.49
N LEU A 603 -23.55 -19.92 22.72
CA LEU A 603 -22.31 -20.61 23.05
C LEU A 603 -22.68 -22.07 23.36
N LEU A 604 -22.14 -22.99 22.56
CA LEU A 604 -22.29 -24.42 22.80
C LEU A 604 -21.05 -24.93 23.50
N HIS A 605 -21.23 -25.53 24.65
CA HIS A 605 -20.20 -26.22 25.41
C HIS A 605 -20.30 -27.72 25.13
N PHE A 606 -19.30 -28.30 24.47
CA PHE A 606 -19.20 -29.73 24.22
C PHE A 606 -18.28 -30.40 25.25
N SER A 607 -18.68 -31.54 25.76
CA SER A 607 -17.89 -32.33 26.69
C SER A 607 -17.96 -33.82 26.32
N VAL A 608 -16.82 -34.43 26.05
CA VAL A 608 -16.67 -35.88 25.85
C VAL A 608 -15.92 -36.44 27.04
N LYS A 609 -16.63 -37.30 27.81
CA LYS A 609 -16.09 -37.95 28.99
C LYS A 609 -16.05 -39.46 28.78
N ASP A 610 -14.92 -40.08 29.05
CA ASP A 610 -14.76 -41.53 29.11
C ASP A 610 -14.49 -42.03 30.55
N THR A 611 -14.73 -43.30 30.79
CA THR A 611 -14.39 -44.00 32.04
C THR A 611 -13.19 -44.94 31.86
N GLY A 612 -12.30 -44.60 30.92
CA GLY A 612 -11.14 -45.40 30.56
C GLY A 612 -9.99 -45.33 31.54
N VAL A 613 -8.82 -45.72 31.07
CA VAL A 613 -7.61 -45.81 31.91
C VAL A 613 -7.04 -44.50 32.39
N GLY A 614 -7.51 -43.36 31.84
CA GLY A 614 -6.93 -42.03 32.11
C GLY A 614 -5.50 -41.89 31.64
N ILE A 615 -4.87 -40.74 31.93
CA ILE A 615 -3.51 -40.40 31.46
C ILE A 615 -2.60 -40.23 32.69
N THR A 616 -1.39 -40.81 32.61
CA THR A 616 -0.40 -40.61 33.67
C THR A 616 0.07 -39.16 33.75
N PRO A 617 0.48 -38.64 34.92
CA PRO A 617 0.94 -37.24 35.05
C PRO A 617 2.09 -36.87 34.07
N GLU A 618 2.99 -37.82 33.81
CA GLU A 618 4.12 -37.62 32.88
C GLU A 618 3.63 -37.45 31.44
N ASN A 619 2.74 -38.34 30.98
CA ASN A 619 2.15 -38.25 29.64
C ASN A 619 1.21 -37.07 29.49
N PHE A 620 0.48 -36.70 30.55
CA PHE A 620 -0.38 -35.52 30.55
C PHE A 620 0.42 -34.23 30.40
N ALA A 621 1.60 -34.14 31.04
CA ALA A 621 2.49 -33.00 30.84
C ALA A 621 3.01 -32.90 29.40
N GLU A 622 3.20 -34.02 28.68
CA GLU A 622 3.53 -34.01 27.26
C GLU A 622 2.35 -33.57 26.38
N VAL A 623 1.14 -34.05 26.70
CA VAL A 623 -0.09 -33.63 26.00
C VAL A 623 -0.34 -32.12 26.21
N GLN A 624 -0.17 -31.61 27.41
CA GLN A 624 -0.29 -30.17 27.69
C GLN A 624 0.72 -29.34 26.93
N LYS A 625 1.96 -29.81 26.76
CA LYS A 625 2.93 -29.13 25.90
C LYS A 625 2.48 -29.08 24.44
N VAL A 626 1.88 -30.12 23.92
CA VAL A 626 1.33 -30.14 22.55
C VAL A 626 0.17 -29.15 22.40
N LEU A 627 -0.68 -29.04 23.41
CA LEU A 627 -1.83 -28.10 23.42
C LEU A 627 -1.42 -26.64 23.62
N SER A 628 -0.31 -26.38 24.33
CA SER A 628 0.15 -25.03 24.69
C SER A 628 1.14 -24.40 23.66
N LEU A 629 1.66 -25.16 22.70
CA LEU A 629 2.61 -24.66 21.72
C LEU A 629 1.92 -23.74 20.70
N SER A 630 2.18 -22.45 20.87
CA SER A 630 1.79 -21.37 19.95
C SER A 630 2.81 -21.14 18.82
N ASP A 631 3.83 -21.99 18.64
CA ASP A 631 4.97 -21.72 17.77
C ASP A 631 5.12 -22.74 16.63
N ASP A 632 5.39 -22.21 15.45
CA ASP A 632 5.48 -22.83 14.11
C ASP A 632 6.68 -23.78 13.90
N ARG A 633 7.16 -24.51 14.89
CA ARG A 633 8.29 -25.44 14.70
C ARG A 633 7.85 -26.89 14.69
N PRO A 634 8.07 -27.63 13.58
CA PRO A 634 7.81 -29.06 13.55
C PRO A 634 8.81 -29.79 14.46
N GLN A 635 8.39 -30.23 15.63
CA GLN A 635 9.23 -31.10 16.46
C GLN A 635 9.01 -32.57 16.13
N ASN A 636 10.10 -33.24 15.85
CA ASN A 636 10.31 -34.62 15.37
C ASN A 636 9.85 -35.74 16.30
N ARG A 637 8.65 -35.68 16.90
CA ARG A 637 8.06 -36.82 17.63
C ARG A 637 6.56 -36.92 17.38
N LEU A 638 6.23 -37.41 16.18
CA LEU A 638 4.86 -37.78 15.81
C LEU A 638 4.57 -39.20 16.30
N ASN A 639 4.21 -39.35 17.55
CA ASN A 639 3.53 -40.56 18.02
C ASN A 639 2.06 -40.49 17.60
N GLU A 640 1.42 -41.58 17.26
CA GLU A 640 0.00 -41.67 16.82
C GLU A 640 -0.99 -40.97 17.74
N MET A 641 -0.64 -40.73 19.02
CA MET A 641 -1.46 -40.06 20.04
C MET A 641 -1.44 -38.54 19.92
N GLY A 642 -0.42 -37.91 19.33
CA GLY A 642 -0.25 -36.46 19.29
C GLY A 642 -0.88 -35.79 18.07
N LEU A 643 -1.06 -36.51 16.98
CA LEU A 643 -1.53 -35.93 15.72
C LEU A 643 -3.01 -35.48 15.78
N GLY A 644 -3.88 -36.35 16.31
CA GLY A 644 -5.31 -36.07 16.41
C GLY A 644 -5.63 -34.88 17.32
N LEU A 645 -5.00 -34.82 18.51
CA LEU A 645 -5.22 -33.70 19.45
C LEU A 645 -4.64 -32.38 18.93
N ASN A 646 -3.54 -32.42 18.20
CA ASN A 646 -2.97 -31.23 17.56
C ASN A 646 -3.91 -30.67 16.47
N VAL A 647 -4.46 -31.56 15.62
CA VAL A 647 -5.48 -31.18 14.62
C VAL A 647 -6.71 -30.60 15.31
N THR A 648 -7.22 -31.23 16.37
CA THR A 648 -8.36 -30.73 17.16
C THR A 648 -8.08 -29.34 17.72
N GLN A 649 -6.91 -29.13 18.33
CA GLN A 649 -6.55 -27.81 18.90
C GLN A 649 -6.45 -26.72 17.85
N ARG A 650 -5.87 -27.02 16.68
CA ARG A 650 -5.78 -26.05 15.57
C ARG A 650 -7.15 -25.73 14.97
N LEU A 651 -8.03 -26.73 14.80
CA LEU A 651 -9.40 -26.51 14.35
C LEU A 651 -10.18 -25.63 15.36
N LEU A 652 -10.00 -25.87 16.65
CA LEU A 652 -10.62 -25.05 17.69
C LEU A 652 -10.11 -23.61 17.66
N LYS A 653 -8.80 -23.39 17.43
CA LYS A 653 -8.23 -22.05 17.26
C LYS A 653 -8.83 -21.30 16.05
N LEU A 654 -9.13 -22.00 14.95
CA LEU A 654 -9.85 -21.42 13.81
C LEU A 654 -11.20 -20.82 14.21
N PHE A 655 -11.88 -21.47 15.18
CA PHE A 655 -13.15 -21.00 15.74
C PHE A 655 -12.99 -20.07 16.95
N GLY A 656 -11.77 -19.64 17.28
CA GLY A 656 -11.48 -18.81 18.45
C GLY A 656 -11.71 -19.53 19.80
N SER A 657 -11.56 -20.86 19.81
CA SER A 657 -11.76 -21.72 20.98
C SER A 657 -10.50 -22.51 21.33
N GLU A 658 -10.53 -23.18 22.49
CA GLU A 658 -9.43 -24.01 22.98
C GLU A 658 -9.96 -25.33 23.57
N LEU A 659 -9.12 -26.40 23.49
CA LEU A 659 -9.43 -27.68 24.08
C LEU A 659 -9.01 -27.69 25.54
N HIS A 660 -9.96 -27.97 26.43
CA HIS A 660 -9.73 -28.23 27.86
C HIS A 660 -9.75 -29.73 28.11
N MET A 661 -8.79 -30.21 28.89
CA MET A 661 -8.68 -31.63 29.20
C MET A 661 -8.44 -31.84 30.69
N GLU A 662 -9.27 -32.71 31.30
CA GLU A 662 -9.12 -33.18 32.68
C GLU A 662 -8.99 -34.70 32.67
N THR A 663 -8.04 -35.24 33.40
CA THR A 663 -7.82 -36.70 33.44
C THR A 663 -7.35 -37.16 34.81
N GLU A 664 -7.83 -38.34 35.23
CA GLU A 664 -7.37 -39.00 36.44
C GLU A 664 -7.12 -40.49 36.13
N LEU A 665 -5.94 -40.97 36.51
CA LEU A 665 -5.55 -42.35 36.24
C LEU A 665 -6.54 -43.34 36.85
N GLY A 666 -7.08 -44.25 36.05
CA GLY A 666 -8.07 -45.26 36.42
C GLY A 666 -9.52 -44.75 36.58
N LYS A 667 -9.78 -43.45 36.30
CA LYS A 667 -11.11 -42.86 36.31
C LYS A 667 -11.61 -42.31 34.98
N GLY A 668 -10.65 -42.18 34.00
CA GLY A 668 -10.95 -41.71 32.65
C GLY A 668 -10.49 -40.32 32.37
N THR A 669 -10.94 -39.79 31.23
CA THR A 669 -10.59 -38.45 30.68
C THR A 669 -11.85 -37.70 30.32
N THR A 670 -11.84 -36.36 30.49
CA THR A 670 -12.88 -35.46 30.04
C THR A 670 -12.22 -34.41 29.13
N CYS A 671 -12.66 -34.32 27.88
CA CYS A 671 -12.27 -33.31 26.92
C CYS A 671 -13.44 -32.35 26.68
N SER A 672 -13.24 -31.05 26.80
CA SER A 672 -14.30 -30.05 26.59
C SER A 672 -13.81 -28.84 25.81
N PHE A 673 -14.74 -28.18 25.10
CA PHE A 673 -14.48 -26.97 24.32
C PHE A 673 -15.75 -26.18 24.11
N ASP A 674 -15.62 -24.90 23.80
CA ASP A 674 -16.71 -23.97 23.59
C ASP A 674 -16.75 -23.52 22.12
N LEU A 675 -17.94 -23.49 21.52
CA LEU A 675 -18.11 -22.96 20.16
C LEU A 675 -19.24 -21.93 20.14
N ARG A 676 -18.91 -20.74 19.62
CA ARG A 676 -19.93 -19.73 19.32
C ARG A 676 -20.57 -20.08 17.98
N GLN A 677 -21.90 -20.20 17.98
CA GLN A 677 -22.69 -20.53 16.80
C GLN A 677 -23.81 -19.53 16.60
N ARG A 678 -24.10 -19.17 15.36
CA ARG A 678 -25.23 -18.33 14.99
C ARG A 678 -26.48 -19.19 14.83
N VAL A 679 -27.58 -18.76 15.41
CA VAL A 679 -28.87 -19.47 15.32
C VAL A 679 -29.66 -18.95 14.12
N LEU A 680 -30.01 -19.84 13.22
CA LEU A 680 -30.90 -19.54 12.11
C LEU A 680 -32.36 -19.89 12.42
N ASN A 681 -32.60 -20.93 13.26
CA ASN A 681 -33.93 -21.33 13.62
C ASN A 681 -34.03 -21.78 15.10
N TRP A 682 -34.85 -21.10 15.86
CA TRP A 682 -35.06 -21.33 17.29
C TRP A 682 -36.06 -22.42 17.62
N PHE A 683 -36.63 -23.18 16.69
CA PHE A 683 -37.51 -24.28 17.01
C PHE A 683 -36.73 -25.39 17.74
N PRO A 684 -37.08 -25.74 19.02
CA PRO A 684 -36.35 -26.76 19.75
C PRO A 684 -36.52 -28.13 19.08
N MET A 685 -35.46 -28.94 19.14
CA MET A 685 -35.50 -30.32 18.68
C MET A 685 -36.54 -31.09 19.48
N LYS A 686 -37.58 -31.62 18.84
CA LYS A 686 -38.49 -32.57 19.50
C LYS A 686 -37.70 -33.86 19.79
N GLN A 687 -37.41 -34.15 21.05
CA GLN A 687 -36.92 -35.47 21.47
C GLN A 687 -38.03 -36.50 21.15
N LYS A 688 -37.83 -37.27 20.08
CA LYS A 688 -38.53 -38.54 19.88
C LYS A 688 -37.72 -39.60 20.60
N ASN A 689 -38.34 -40.24 21.60
CA ASN A 689 -37.88 -41.49 22.19
C ASN A 689 -37.48 -42.44 21.08
N ALA A 690 -36.36 -43.17 21.30
CA ALA A 690 -35.76 -44.08 20.34
C ALA A 690 -36.80 -44.90 19.58
N PRO A 691 -36.89 -44.86 18.26
CA PRO A 691 -37.77 -45.71 17.49
C PRO A 691 -37.06 -47.02 17.19
N ALA A 692 -37.83 -48.10 17.43
CA ALA A 692 -37.56 -49.40 16.86
C ALA A 692 -37.43 -49.29 15.31
N LEU A 693 -36.55 -50.11 14.78
CA LEU A 693 -36.26 -50.38 13.36
C LEU A 693 -37.44 -50.11 12.45
N ARG A 694 -37.30 -49.15 11.55
CA ARG A 694 -38.17 -48.95 10.40
C ARG A 694 -37.30 -48.63 9.16
N ASP A 695 -37.63 -49.29 8.07
CA ASP A 695 -37.20 -49.29 6.70
C ASP A 695 -36.18 -48.24 6.21
N ASP A 696 -35.22 -48.73 5.45
CA ASP A 696 -34.07 -48.01 4.83
C ASP A 696 -34.41 -46.90 3.85
N ALA A 697 -35.66 -46.76 3.40
CA ALA A 697 -36.06 -45.84 2.32
C ALA A 697 -36.09 -44.35 2.72
N ASP A 698 -36.12 -44.00 4.01
CA ASP A 698 -36.18 -42.60 4.51
C ASP A 698 -34.86 -41.98 4.89
N ARG A 699 -33.70 -42.68 4.66
CA ARG A 699 -32.37 -42.28 5.08
C ARG A 699 -31.51 -41.63 4.03
N LYS A 700 -31.96 -41.62 2.75
CA LYS A 700 -31.12 -41.13 1.64
C LYS A 700 -31.30 -39.62 1.44
N PRO A 701 -30.23 -38.83 1.23
CA PRO A 701 -30.35 -37.41 0.95
C PRO A 701 -31.09 -37.16 -0.36
N PRO A 702 -31.92 -36.13 -0.47
CA PRO A 702 -32.57 -35.78 -1.73
C PRO A 702 -31.52 -35.29 -2.74
N ILE A 703 -31.59 -35.76 -3.97
CA ILE A 703 -30.79 -35.27 -5.09
C ILE A 703 -31.37 -33.95 -5.59
N THR A 704 -30.52 -32.99 -5.91
CA THR A 704 -30.95 -31.71 -6.51
C THR A 704 -31.34 -31.90 -8.00
N GLU A 705 -32.18 -31.01 -8.56
CA GLU A 705 -32.56 -31.10 -9.98
C GLU A 705 -31.34 -30.94 -10.91
N GLU A 706 -30.34 -30.18 -10.51
CA GLU A 706 -29.13 -29.95 -11.28
C GLU A 706 -28.22 -31.19 -11.28
N GLU A 707 -27.96 -31.78 -10.12
CA GLU A 707 -27.21 -33.04 -9.98
C GLU A 707 -27.89 -34.21 -10.67
N LEU A 708 -29.20 -34.25 -10.63
CA LEU A 708 -29.97 -35.29 -11.32
C LEU A 708 -29.82 -35.14 -12.85
N ALA A 709 -29.89 -33.93 -13.39
CA ALA A 709 -29.73 -33.68 -14.82
C ALA A 709 -28.32 -34.04 -15.31
N GLU A 710 -27.27 -33.66 -14.57
CA GLU A 710 -25.86 -34.01 -14.87
C GLU A 710 -25.67 -35.54 -14.85
N THR A 711 -26.28 -36.20 -13.87
CA THR A 711 -26.16 -37.66 -13.73
C THR A 711 -26.84 -38.40 -14.92
N TRP A 712 -28.00 -37.91 -15.37
CA TRP A 712 -28.65 -38.50 -16.54
C TRP A 712 -27.86 -38.23 -17.82
N GLU A 713 -27.19 -37.12 -17.97
CA GLU A 713 -26.30 -36.84 -19.11
C GLU A 713 -25.10 -37.77 -19.11
N ALA A 714 -24.46 -38.00 -17.95
CA ALA A 714 -23.36 -38.93 -17.79
C ALA A 714 -23.78 -40.39 -18.09
N LEU A 715 -25.00 -40.80 -17.65
CA LEU A 715 -25.54 -42.15 -17.96
C LEU A 715 -25.77 -42.34 -19.44
N ARG A 716 -26.17 -41.32 -20.22
CA ARG A 716 -26.28 -41.36 -21.67
C ARG A 716 -24.94 -41.58 -22.36
N GLU A 717 -23.89 -40.87 -21.89
CA GLU A 717 -22.55 -41.05 -22.43
C GLU A 717 -21.99 -42.44 -22.14
N ILE A 718 -22.19 -42.93 -20.91
CA ILE A 718 -21.79 -44.30 -20.51
C ILE A 718 -22.51 -45.36 -21.33
N ALA A 719 -23.83 -45.18 -21.54
CA ALA A 719 -24.61 -46.12 -22.36
C ALA A 719 -24.18 -46.11 -23.84
N ALA A 720 -23.81 -44.95 -24.39
CA ALA A 720 -23.26 -44.84 -25.75
C ALA A 720 -21.87 -45.48 -25.88
N GLY A 721 -21.06 -45.42 -24.83
CA GLY A 721 -19.73 -46.04 -24.76
C GLY A 721 -19.72 -47.54 -24.40
N GLN A 722 -20.87 -48.09 -23.95
CA GLN A 722 -21.05 -49.46 -23.47
C GLN A 722 -20.05 -49.85 -22.36
N ASP A 723 -19.77 -48.93 -21.45
CA ASP A 723 -18.86 -49.10 -20.32
C ASP A 723 -19.59 -49.61 -19.08
N MET A 724 -19.55 -50.90 -18.81
CA MET A 724 -20.26 -51.54 -17.71
C MET A 724 -19.72 -51.13 -16.35
N ASP A 725 -18.41 -50.95 -16.22
CA ASP A 725 -17.81 -50.57 -14.93
C ASP A 725 -18.21 -49.17 -14.51
N SER A 726 -18.27 -48.25 -15.46
CA SER A 726 -18.77 -46.89 -15.22
C SER A 726 -20.26 -46.86 -14.97
N LEU A 727 -21.03 -47.72 -15.64
CA LEU A 727 -22.49 -47.83 -15.44
C LEU A 727 -22.80 -48.33 -14.03
N ASP A 728 -22.18 -49.43 -13.62
CA ASP A 728 -22.36 -50.00 -12.27
C ASP A 728 -22.03 -49.03 -11.18
N TYR A 729 -20.94 -48.27 -11.36
CA TYR A 729 -20.53 -47.20 -10.41
C TYR A 729 -21.59 -46.08 -10.30
N MET A 730 -22.13 -45.64 -11.44
CA MET A 730 -23.13 -44.58 -11.46
C MET A 730 -24.44 -45.01 -10.84
N LEU A 731 -24.89 -46.24 -11.12
CA LEU A 731 -26.08 -46.82 -10.55
C LEU A 731 -25.98 -47.06 -9.02
N GLU A 732 -24.78 -47.47 -8.53
CA GLU A 732 -24.51 -47.56 -7.10
C GLU A 732 -24.53 -46.17 -6.46
N THR A 733 -23.99 -45.12 -7.11
CA THR A 733 -23.96 -43.76 -6.62
C THR A 733 -25.39 -43.18 -6.51
N LEU A 734 -26.25 -43.43 -7.51
CA LEU A 734 -27.66 -42.99 -7.48
C LEU A 734 -28.48 -43.71 -6.42
N ASP A 735 -28.10 -44.92 -6.06
CA ASP A 735 -28.79 -45.69 -5.00
C ASP A 735 -28.56 -45.08 -3.60
N ASP A 736 -27.55 -44.26 -3.45
CA ASP A 736 -27.25 -43.55 -2.18
C ASP A 736 -28.15 -42.29 -1.99
N TYR A 737 -28.87 -41.86 -3.01
CA TYR A 737 -29.72 -40.67 -2.94
C TYR A 737 -31.23 -41.03 -2.91
N ARG A 738 -32.02 -40.11 -2.36
CA ARG A 738 -33.47 -40.18 -2.44
C ARG A 738 -33.90 -39.55 -3.77
N LEU A 739 -34.23 -40.39 -4.71
CA LEU A 739 -34.73 -39.96 -6.02
C LEU A 739 -36.25 -39.68 -5.99
N PRO A 740 -36.73 -38.79 -6.87
CA PRO A 740 -38.16 -38.67 -7.13
C PRO A 740 -38.76 -40.02 -7.60
N GLU A 741 -40.05 -40.26 -7.36
CA GLU A 741 -40.71 -41.58 -7.60
C GLU A 741 -40.49 -42.14 -9.00
N ARG A 742 -40.48 -41.27 -10.02
CA ARG A 742 -40.29 -41.67 -11.39
C ARG A 742 -38.86 -42.13 -11.69
N GLU A 743 -37.91 -41.41 -11.20
CA GLU A 743 -36.47 -41.66 -11.37
C GLU A 743 -36.01 -42.86 -10.53
N ALA A 744 -36.62 -43.08 -9.37
CA ALA A 744 -36.38 -44.29 -8.55
C ALA A 744 -36.87 -45.55 -9.27
N ALA A 745 -38.02 -45.50 -9.97
CA ALA A 745 -38.49 -46.62 -10.79
C ALA A 745 -37.58 -46.90 -11.99
N LEU A 746 -37.10 -45.84 -12.66
CA LEU A 746 -36.14 -45.96 -13.78
C LEU A 746 -34.81 -46.50 -13.32
N LEU A 747 -34.33 -46.15 -12.15
CA LEU A 747 -33.07 -46.69 -11.57
C LEU A 747 -33.18 -48.20 -11.37
N LEU A 748 -34.30 -48.68 -10.86
CA LEU A 748 -34.55 -50.15 -10.66
C LEU A 748 -34.55 -50.92 -11.98
N GLU A 749 -35.15 -50.32 -13.02
CA GLU A 749 -35.15 -50.92 -14.37
C GLU A 749 -33.78 -50.90 -15.00
N LEU A 750 -32.97 -49.81 -14.81
CA LEU A 750 -31.61 -49.73 -15.27
C LEU A 750 -30.68 -50.73 -14.54
N GLN A 751 -30.84 -50.89 -13.24
CA GLN A 751 -30.09 -51.92 -12.46
C GLN A 751 -30.41 -53.34 -12.91
N THR A 752 -31.64 -53.57 -13.33
CA THR A 752 -32.04 -54.88 -13.87
C THR A 752 -31.47 -55.10 -15.27
N ALA A 753 -31.54 -54.10 -16.14
CA ALA A 753 -30.95 -54.19 -17.48
C ALA A 753 -29.43 -54.29 -17.47
N ALA A 754 -28.75 -53.65 -16.51
CA ALA A 754 -27.29 -53.76 -16.29
C ALA A 754 -26.88 -55.18 -15.86
N LYS A 755 -27.64 -55.80 -14.95
CA LYS A 755 -27.40 -57.21 -14.53
C LYS A 755 -27.55 -58.21 -15.68
N GLU A 756 -28.45 -57.91 -16.63
CA GLU A 756 -28.68 -58.73 -17.81
C GLU A 756 -27.76 -58.37 -18.99
N ASN A 757 -26.87 -57.39 -18.81
CA ASN A 757 -25.96 -56.85 -19.82
C ASN A 757 -26.68 -56.43 -21.11
N ASN A 758 -27.92 -55.87 -20.95
CA ASN A 758 -28.82 -55.52 -22.05
C ASN A 758 -28.67 -54.05 -22.46
N TRP A 759 -27.65 -53.78 -23.26
CA TRP A 759 -27.33 -52.42 -23.72
C TRP A 759 -28.41 -51.73 -24.57
N GLU A 760 -29.24 -52.50 -25.30
CA GLU A 760 -30.38 -51.95 -26.07
C GLU A 760 -31.45 -51.37 -25.14
N LEU A 761 -31.70 -52.07 -24.01
CA LEU A 761 -32.65 -51.63 -23.02
C LEU A 761 -32.08 -50.44 -22.20
N ILE A 762 -30.83 -50.50 -21.80
CA ILE A 762 -30.12 -49.44 -21.08
C ILE A 762 -30.18 -48.13 -21.89
N ALA A 763 -29.77 -48.17 -23.18
CA ALA A 763 -29.82 -46.99 -24.06
C ALA A 763 -31.24 -46.44 -24.26
N LYS A 764 -32.26 -47.26 -24.17
CA LYS A 764 -33.67 -46.83 -24.26
C LYS A 764 -34.15 -46.18 -22.95
N LEU A 765 -33.69 -46.66 -21.81
CA LEU A 765 -34.10 -46.14 -20.49
C LEU A 765 -33.45 -44.81 -20.14
N VAL A 766 -32.25 -44.55 -20.66
CA VAL A 766 -31.54 -43.28 -20.41
C VAL A 766 -31.85 -42.17 -21.43
N GLN A 767 -32.61 -42.46 -22.50
CA GLN A 767 -33.11 -41.43 -23.44
C GLN A 767 -34.20 -40.61 -22.82
#